data_3f9a74550991fdf6488639cd0f72e574
#
_entry.id   3f9a74550991fdf6488639cd0f72e574
#
_cell.length_a   1.000
_cell.length_b   1.000
_cell.length_c   1.000
_cell.angle_alpha   90.00
_cell.angle_beta   90.00
_cell.angle_gamma   90.00
#
_symmetry.space_group_name_H-M   'P 1'
#
loop_
_entity.id
_entity.type
_entity.pdbx_description
1 polymer ?
#
loop_
_entity_poly.entity_id
_entity_poly.type
_entity_poly.pdbx_seq_one_letter_code
_entity_poly.pdbx_strand_id
1 'polypeptide(L)'
;MKRNLLLSLLLTLAVLTGFEYSKGNYNKLYFPAYKKKSKPPKEQRAEGQAEERSRMLFNYELGRLDSKDWYEALAKVIQKNKNISSRAGDLDWEKLGPLDIGGRSRGFVFDNQNPKRCYTSGVSGGLFVSDDLGLNWREVPGLDKFPVLPIGCMMQSKNGDIYAGTGELWGNTPGGDYGSQFYGAGIYKKAANSENFEMLSSTFTSNLSSIASNSSIPFKRVVEIGCDPENNDKVLAATDNGLYVSTNAGSTWTKVSGALSTGVISQIKSSSDPNIWYAGKDGAVYKSTNGGTTWNAVVTNQAFISESNRHLRIAVSKQNPNKLYAIGIKSNRNGEFKFAIRSTDGGATWTKFGEQNPNLNLTCSGDPALGCQGWYDLCLAVHPTNDDLLYAGGQLAIYVWSPKTSWVQAAFWNRPAVLFKNLVHADMHEFAFHPTNPDTLVCTTDGGVYMSFNASKKFPEITFRPRNKGFQSTQFYDLAANIYGDVLGGTQDNGTQLVHTGMSSPTKSDEVNGGDGFDVAISAAQDYKTMFYTVYFGSLRRSINMNNQATNIIQGTCIDLTQSPASQNAPGADGSADNVNFHTRIHLAESRERDEDLSSDSIDIDKPKRSLLFMFANNGNVYVTDNAHKDGEITRWVRTGVNPGISQVFGMHQTADLSTAYMVGAGGIRKVTGLDKANFKYEDFKPNPNNIYPCASVTGISFSTVTGINVGNLGNVYVRQTPTGNNHEVVVTQYGFGGTSKVFYSKDGNSFEAKQGDLPVIPVYCAIIDEDDPNHVLIGTEFGIYETDNISVPGSQVKWVPANKNIGSVPVFRMRQERLKKYGCWMVYIGTHGRGFFQTKLHDKEECKTVTRGRPKMSSSIEPYINLSSQFAIYPNPAQDIINITFESKLRGIYNVSIFDQSGRFVKKMNYNANLGVNNITAIDITSLSSGTYFVRLENGNQVIGGDKFIVK
;
A
#
# COMPACT_ATOMS: atom_id res chain seq x y z
N MET A 1 -1.43 -46.40 31.88
CA MET A 1 -0.66 -45.55 30.93
C MET A 1 -0.46 -46.16 29.53
N LYS A 2 -0.16 -47.44 29.38
CA LYS A 2 0.05 -48.08 28.04
C LYS A 2 -1.22 -48.18 27.16
N ARG A 3 -2.41 -48.16 27.71
CA ARG A 3 -3.68 -48.29 26.95
C ARG A 3 -4.15 -46.98 26.30
N ASN A 4 -3.76 -45.84 26.85
CA ASN A 4 -4.14 -44.52 26.31
C ASN A 4 -3.19 -44.04 25.20
N LEU A 5 -1.95 -44.59 25.15
CA LEU A 5 -1.01 -44.32 24.07
C LEU A 5 -1.39 -45.04 22.78
N LEU A 6 -1.98 -46.25 22.90
CA LEU A 6 -2.43 -47.03 21.76
C LEU A 6 -3.68 -46.44 21.10
N LEU A 7 -4.58 -45.84 21.88
CA LEU A 7 -5.77 -45.15 21.35
C LEU A 7 -5.42 -43.85 20.63
N SER A 8 -4.40 -43.13 21.13
CA SER A 8 -3.90 -41.91 20.45
C SER A 8 -3.24 -42.22 19.10
N LEU A 9 -2.47 -43.32 19.04
CA LEU A 9 -1.84 -43.74 17.77
C LEU A 9 -2.85 -44.26 16.75
N LEU A 10 -3.91 -44.94 17.19
CA LEU A 10 -4.99 -45.43 16.30
C LEU A 10 -5.86 -44.31 15.79
N LEU A 11 -6.11 -43.21 16.56
CA LEU A 11 -6.82 -42.03 16.07
C LEU A 11 -5.97 -41.24 15.04
N THR A 12 -4.66 -41.17 15.22
CA THR A 12 -3.77 -40.49 14.25
C THR A 12 -3.65 -41.27 12.94
N LEU A 13 -3.67 -42.62 13.00
CA LEU A 13 -3.69 -43.46 11.80
C LEU A 13 -5.06 -43.37 11.06
N ALA A 14 -6.17 -43.31 11.81
CA ALA A 14 -7.51 -43.23 11.19
C ALA A 14 -7.76 -41.87 10.48
N VAL A 15 -7.10 -40.81 10.93
CA VAL A 15 -7.16 -39.48 10.24
C VAL A 15 -6.29 -39.49 8.98
N LEU A 16 -5.23 -40.29 8.93
CA LEU A 16 -4.35 -40.40 7.76
C LEU A 16 -4.89 -41.35 6.65
N THR A 17 -5.75 -42.32 7.04
CA THR A 17 -6.35 -43.26 6.05
C THR A 17 -7.73 -42.85 5.55
N GLY A 18 -8.39 -41.88 6.19
CA GLY A 18 -9.72 -41.38 5.77
C GLY A 18 -9.68 -40.45 4.54
N PHE A 19 -8.51 -40.08 4.03
CA PHE A 19 -8.36 -39.19 2.86
C PHE A 19 -8.11 -39.88 1.52
N GLU A 20 -8.20 -41.23 1.46
CA GLU A 20 -7.88 -41.99 0.25
C GLU A 20 -9.08 -42.53 -0.56
N TYR A 21 -10.33 -42.22 -0.20
CA TYR A 21 -11.48 -42.77 -0.92
C TYR A 21 -12.38 -41.72 -1.60
N SER A 22 -11.86 -41.05 -2.62
CA SER A 22 -12.62 -40.56 -3.77
C SER A 22 -11.68 -40.03 -4.86
N LYS A 23 -10.99 -40.91 -5.59
CA LYS A 23 -10.33 -40.53 -6.84
C LYS A 23 -11.00 -41.23 -8.02
N GLY A 24 -11.90 -40.52 -8.68
CA GLY A 24 -12.30 -40.82 -10.06
C GLY A 24 -11.08 -40.67 -10.99
N ASN A 25 -10.97 -41.58 -11.93
CA ASN A 25 -9.91 -41.68 -12.92
C ASN A 25 -9.74 -40.39 -13.74
N TYR A 26 -8.70 -39.60 -13.40
CA TYR A 26 -8.11 -38.63 -14.30
C TYR A 26 -6.65 -39.03 -14.56
N ASN A 27 -6.25 -39.03 -15.82
CA ASN A 27 -4.90 -39.34 -16.28
C ASN A 27 -3.87 -38.56 -15.45
N LYS A 28 -3.01 -39.29 -14.73
CA LYS A 28 -1.91 -38.74 -13.94
C LYS A 28 -0.89 -38.06 -14.87
N LEU A 29 -1.02 -36.79 -15.09
CA LEU A 29 0.13 -35.94 -15.38
C LEU A 29 0.96 -35.83 -14.09
N TYR A 30 2.12 -36.47 -14.10
CA TYR A 30 3.07 -36.45 -12.99
C TYR A 30 3.69 -35.05 -12.90
N PHE A 31 3.16 -34.19 -12.01
CA PHE A 31 3.87 -32.99 -11.62
C PHE A 31 4.81 -33.36 -10.47
N PRO A 32 6.12 -33.05 -10.55
CA PRO A 32 7.01 -33.24 -9.41
C PRO A 32 6.52 -32.39 -8.22
N ALA A 33 6.53 -32.98 -7.03
CA ALA A 33 6.09 -32.32 -5.82
C ALA A 33 6.83 -30.98 -5.65
N TYR A 34 6.07 -29.88 -5.74
CA TYR A 34 6.59 -28.54 -5.58
C TYR A 34 7.12 -28.36 -4.15
N LYS A 35 8.42 -28.20 -3.97
CA LYS A 35 9.02 -27.71 -2.73
C LYS A 35 8.63 -26.24 -2.63
N LYS A 36 7.74 -25.90 -1.69
CA LYS A 36 7.35 -24.53 -1.35
C LYS A 36 8.63 -23.75 -1.06
N LYS A 37 9.08 -22.92 -2.00
CA LYS A 37 10.24 -22.04 -1.80
C LYS A 37 9.91 -21.06 -0.67
N SER A 38 10.83 -20.84 0.26
CA SER A 38 10.69 -19.84 1.31
C SER A 38 10.57 -18.45 0.65
N LYS A 39 9.66 -17.61 1.15
CA LYS A 39 9.63 -16.20 0.75
C LYS A 39 10.92 -15.53 1.21
N PRO A 40 11.47 -14.52 0.46
CA PRO A 40 12.61 -13.75 0.93
C PRO A 40 12.31 -13.10 2.29
N PRO A 41 13.31 -12.95 3.16
CA PRO A 41 13.15 -12.26 4.43
C PRO A 41 12.55 -10.86 4.26
N LYS A 42 11.76 -10.39 5.20
CA LYS A 42 11.07 -9.09 5.12
C LYS A 42 12.04 -7.91 5.11
N GLU A 43 13.22 -8.05 5.71
CA GLU A 43 14.30 -7.08 5.65
C GLU A 43 14.77 -6.84 4.21
N GLN A 44 14.90 -7.88 3.39
CA GLN A 44 15.26 -7.73 1.97
C GLN A 44 14.16 -7.03 1.17
N ARG A 45 12.90 -7.16 1.57
CA ARG A 45 11.78 -6.45 0.96
C ARG A 45 11.79 -4.96 1.30
N ALA A 46 12.04 -4.62 2.56
CA ALA A 46 12.18 -3.23 3.00
C ALA A 46 13.39 -2.55 2.36
N GLU A 47 14.51 -3.26 2.21
CA GLU A 47 15.68 -2.78 1.45
C GLU A 47 15.34 -2.54 -0.01
N GLY A 48 14.57 -3.42 -0.65
CA GLY A 48 14.14 -3.27 -2.03
C GLY A 48 13.22 -2.07 -2.27
N GLN A 49 12.28 -1.80 -1.37
CA GLN A 49 11.45 -0.58 -1.42
C GLN A 49 12.31 0.68 -1.28
N ALA A 50 13.22 0.65 -0.32
CA ALA A 50 14.14 1.75 -0.05
C ALA A 50 15.03 2.05 -1.26
N GLU A 51 15.56 1.02 -1.91
CA GLU A 51 16.38 1.15 -3.12
C GLU A 51 15.57 1.77 -4.27
N GLU A 52 14.35 1.30 -4.50
CA GLU A 52 13.46 1.84 -5.54
C GLU A 52 13.20 3.32 -5.33
N ARG A 53 12.79 3.72 -4.11
CA ARG A 53 12.50 5.11 -3.78
C ARG A 53 13.77 5.98 -3.86
N SER A 54 14.90 5.48 -3.35
CA SER A 54 16.19 6.17 -3.42
C SER A 54 16.59 6.44 -4.86
N ARG A 55 16.43 5.47 -5.76
CA ARG A 55 16.70 5.64 -7.19
C ARG A 55 15.83 6.71 -7.83
N MET A 56 14.56 6.77 -7.45
CA MET A 56 13.62 7.78 -7.95
C MET A 56 13.97 9.20 -7.53
N LEU A 57 14.69 9.38 -6.41
CA LEU A 57 15.10 10.68 -5.86
C LEU A 57 16.61 10.97 -5.99
N PHE A 58 17.40 10.01 -6.47
CA PHE A 58 18.85 10.12 -6.54
C PHE A 58 19.30 11.30 -7.40
N ASN A 59 20.29 12.06 -6.96
CA ASN A 59 20.92 13.07 -7.77
C ASN A 59 22.06 12.45 -8.58
N TYR A 60 21.81 12.21 -9.86
CA TYR A 60 22.76 11.52 -10.74
C TYR A 60 23.99 12.35 -11.10
N GLU A 61 23.95 13.67 -10.98
CA GLU A 61 25.11 14.54 -11.17
C GLU A 61 26.02 14.51 -9.96
N LEU A 62 25.44 14.52 -8.76
CA LEU A 62 26.19 14.49 -7.51
C LEU A 62 26.57 13.06 -7.10
N GLY A 63 26.02 12.04 -7.73
CA GLY A 63 26.25 10.64 -7.39
C GLY A 63 25.74 10.25 -6.01
N ARG A 64 24.73 10.95 -5.47
CA ARG A 64 24.20 10.71 -4.11
C ARG A 64 22.74 11.11 -3.99
N LEU A 65 22.10 10.60 -2.96
CA LEU A 65 20.80 11.08 -2.49
C LEU A 65 21.05 12.31 -1.60
N ASP A 66 20.38 13.42 -1.90
CA ASP A 66 20.53 14.67 -1.15
C ASP A 66 19.17 15.29 -0.87
N SER A 67 18.75 15.34 0.40
CA SER A 67 17.47 15.93 0.78
C SER A 67 17.38 17.43 0.45
N LYS A 68 18.50 18.12 0.31
CA LYS A 68 18.54 19.53 -0.10
C LYS A 68 17.92 19.74 -1.47
N ASP A 69 18.17 18.83 -2.42
CA ASP A 69 17.60 18.90 -3.77
C ASP A 69 16.05 18.88 -3.72
N TRP A 70 15.48 18.07 -2.84
CA TRP A 70 14.03 17.99 -2.66
C TRP A 70 13.44 19.30 -2.11
N TYR A 71 14.11 19.94 -1.13
CA TYR A 71 13.65 21.21 -0.56
C TYR A 71 13.79 22.37 -1.53
N GLU A 72 14.87 22.44 -2.29
CA GLU A 72 15.07 23.45 -3.34
C GLU A 72 14.00 23.31 -4.44
N ALA A 73 13.68 22.07 -4.81
CA ALA A 73 12.62 21.77 -5.74
C ALA A 73 11.26 22.18 -5.20
N LEU A 74 10.94 21.81 -3.95
CA LEU A 74 9.69 22.22 -3.28
C LEU A 74 9.52 23.74 -3.27
N ALA A 75 10.57 24.50 -2.92
CA ALA A 75 10.52 25.95 -2.91
C ALA A 75 10.19 26.53 -4.30
N LYS A 76 10.79 25.99 -5.37
CA LYS A 76 10.52 26.38 -6.76
C LYS A 76 9.09 26.02 -7.18
N VAL A 77 8.60 24.83 -6.78
CA VAL A 77 7.22 24.38 -7.02
C VAL A 77 6.21 25.33 -6.35
N ILE A 78 6.41 25.65 -5.07
CA ILE A 78 5.55 26.58 -4.35
C ILE A 78 5.55 27.95 -5.02
N GLN A 79 6.73 28.48 -5.42
CA GLN A 79 6.81 29.76 -6.10
C GLN A 79 6.09 29.73 -7.46
N LYS A 80 6.27 28.65 -8.25
CA LYS A 80 5.59 28.45 -9.52
C LYS A 80 4.08 28.44 -9.34
N ASN A 81 3.59 27.66 -8.37
CA ASN A 81 2.15 27.51 -8.13
C ASN A 81 1.48 28.81 -7.63
N LYS A 82 2.21 29.70 -6.94
CA LYS A 82 1.71 31.01 -6.53
C LYS A 82 1.50 31.99 -7.68
N ASN A 83 2.30 31.87 -8.74
CA ASN A 83 2.33 32.82 -9.86
C ASN A 83 1.33 32.48 -10.97
N ILE A 84 0.55 31.42 -10.83
CA ILE A 84 -0.39 30.98 -11.84
C ILE A 84 -1.73 31.65 -11.54
N SER A 85 -2.13 32.57 -12.42
CA SER A 85 -3.48 33.08 -12.50
C SER A 85 -4.43 31.94 -12.97
N SER A 86 -5.70 32.01 -12.62
CA SER A 86 -6.79 31.04 -12.75
C SER A 86 -7.04 30.36 -14.11
N ARG A 87 -6.06 30.31 -15.01
CA ARG A 87 -6.08 29.62 -16.33
C ARG A 87 -5.15 28.41 -16.40
N ALA A 88 -4.56 27.99 -15.29
CA ALA A 88 -3.87 26.72 -15.23
C ALA A 88 -4.89 25.59 -15.39
N GLY A 89 -4.60 24.63 -16.25
CA GLY A 89 -5.43 23.57 -16.73
C GLY A 89 -6.51 23.11 -15.75
N ASP A 90 -7.74 23.40 -16.10
CA ASP A 90 -8.92 23.07 -15.29
C ASP A 90 -9.27 21.58 -15.38
N LEU A 91 -8.25 20.70 -15.44
CA LEU A 91 -8.50 19.26 -15.39
C LEU A 91 -9.19 18.92 -14.08
N ASP A 92 -10.39 18.43 -14.16
CA ASP A 92 -11.19 18.03 -13.02
C ASP A 92 -10.98 16.54 -12.76
N TRP A 93 -10.19 16.23 -11.75
CA TRP A 93 -9.87 14.87 -11.40
C TRP A 93 -10.94 14.28 -10.48
N GLU A 94 -11.57 13.22 -10.96
CA GLU A 94 -12.55 12.43 -10.22
C GLU A 94 -11.86 11.30 -9.46
N LYS A 95 -12.24 11.11 -8.20
CA LYS A 95 -11.74 10.03 -7.33
C LYS A 95 -12.36 8.69 -7.71
N LEU A 96 -11.52 7.69 -7.95
CA LEU A 96 -11.96 6.30 -8.19
C LEU A 96 -11.80 5.39 -6.96
N GLY A 97 -11.07 5.82 -5.94
CA GLY A 97 -10.79 5.01 -4.77
C GLY A 97 -9.45 4.26 -4.88
N PRO A 98 -9.31 3.11 -4.19
CA PRO A 98 -10.29 2.46 -3.30
C PRO A 98 -10.67 3.34 -2.10
N LEU A 99 -11.95 3.33 -1.70
CA LEU A 99 -12.44 4.07 -0.53
C LEU A 99 -12.80 3.16 0.65
N ASP A 100 -12.63 1.86 0.53
CA ASP A 100 -12.89 0.86 1.57
C ASP A 100 -11.60 0.25 2.14
N ILE A 101 -10.47 0.54 1.53
CA ILE A 101 -9.14 0.12 1.95
C ILE A 101 -8.35 1.36 2.35
N GLY A 102 -7.76 1.33 3.55
CA GLY A 102 -6.82 2.35 3.98
C GLY A 102 -5.46 2.17 3.30
N GLY A 103 -4.54 3.04 3.67
CA GLY A 103 -3.12 2.91 3.39
C GLY A 103 -2.36 3.24 4.67
N ARG A 104 -1.06 3.37 4.57
CA ARG A 104 -0.19 3.64 5.72
C ARG A 104 -0.64 4.86 6.50
N SER A 105 -0.98 4.66 7.78
CA SER A 105 -1.45 5.68 8.72
C SER A 105 -0.59 5.68 9.98
N ARG A 106 -0.17 6.88 10.45
CA ARG A 106 0.61 7.04 11.68
C ARG A 106 -0.01 7.99 12.68
N GLY A 107 -0.43 9.18 12.24
CA GLY A 107 -1.01 10.17 13.14
C GLY A 107 -2.50 9.97 13.37
N PHE A 108 -2.93 10.05 14.62
CA PHE A 108 -4.34 9.98 14.99
C PHE A 108 -4.65 10.84 16.21
N VAL A 109 -5.77 11.57 16.18
CA VAL A 109 -6.32 12.27 17.37
C VAL A 109 -7.83 12.12 17.41
N PHE A 110 -8.38 11.85 18.60
CA PHE A 110 -9.78 12.13 18.91
C PHE A 110 -9.92 13.61 19.26
N ASP A 111 -10.97 14.26 18.76
CA ASP A 111 -11.25 15.65 19.08
C ASP A 111 -11.78 15.78 20.51
N ASN A 112 -11.03 16.47 21.38
CA ASN A 112 -11.42 16.68 22.78
C ASN A 112 -12.60 17.64 22.94
N GLN A 113 -12.98 18.37 21.87
CA GLN A 113 -14.14 19.25 21.83
C GLN A 113 -15.40 18.55 21.28
N ASN A 114 -15.22 17.49 20.48
CA ASN A 114 -16.31 16.70 19.92
C ASN A 114 -15.99 15.20 20.00
N PRO A 115 -16.57 14.46 20.96
CA PRO A 115 -16.22 13.05 21.20
C PRO A 115 -16.52 12.09 20.03
N LYS A 116 -17.29 12.52 19.03
CA LYS A 116 -17.52 11.71 17.80
C LYS A 116 -16.55 12.05 16.68
N ARG A 117 -15.86 13.20 16.77
CA ARG A 117 -14.93 13.64 15.75
C ARG A 117 -13.53 13.10 16.03
N CYS A 118 -12.88 12.66 14.96
CA CYS A 118 -11.49 12.27 15.00
C CYS A 118 -10.78 12.62 13.69
N TYR A 119 -9.47 12.69 13.76
CA TYR A 119 -8.60 12.97 12.62
C TYR A 119 -7.56 11.88 12.50
N THR A 120 -7.19 11.54 11.26
CA THR A 120 -6.09 10.62 10.95
C THR A 120 -5.26 11.15 9.80
N SER A 121 -4.07 10.60 9.64
CA SER A 121 -3.18 10.95 8.56
C SER A 121 -2.82 9.76 7.69
N GLY A 122 -2.79 9.95 6.37
CA GLY A 122 -2.03 9.10 5.46
C GLY A 122 -0.56 9.55 5.44
N VAL A 123 0.36 8.61 5.54
CA VAL A 123 1.81 8.92 5.55
C VAL A 123 2.25 9.70 4.30
N SER A 124 1.58 9.51 3.18
CA SER A 124 1.79 10.28 1.94
C SER A 124 0.50 10.90 1.39
N GLY A 125 -0.65 10.65 2.04
CA GLY A 125 -1.98 11.02 1.57
C GLY A 125 -2.61 12.27 2.21
N GLY A 126 -1.96 12.87 3.21
CA GLY A 126 -2.44 14.06 3.91
C GLY A 126 -3.37 13.75 5.08
N LEU A 127 -4.32 14.64 5.36
CA LEU A 127 -5.16 14.63 6.54
C LEU A 127 -6.63 14.32 6.23
N PHE A 128 -7.24 13.53 7.10
CA PHE A 128 -8.64 13.11 7.01
C PHE A 128 -9.37 13.36 8.32
N VAL A 129 -10.66 13.64 8.22
CA VAL A 129 -11.55 13.86 9.35
C VAL A 129 -12.78 12.96 9.25
N SER A 130 -13.23 12.48 10.41
CA SER A 130 -14.47 11.73 10.58
C SER A 130 -15.29 12.38 11.70
N ASP A 131 -16.60 12.50 11.50
CA ASP A 131 -17.55 13.01 12.51
C ASP A 131 -18.37 11.89 13.18
N ASP A 132 -18.01 10.62 12.92
CA ASP A 132 -18.74 9.44 13.36
C ASP A 132 -17.82 8.29 13.86
N LEU A 133 -16.74 8.64 14.53
CA LEU A 133 -15.74 7.70 15.07
C LEU A 133 -15.16 6.76 13.99
N GLY A 134 -14.77 7.34 12.85
CA GLY A 134 -14.10 6.63 11.78
C GLY A 134 -15.00 5.73 10.94
N LEU A 135 -16.33 5.78 11.09
CA LEU A 135 -17.22 5.03 10.20
C LEU A 135 -17.14 5.53 8.75
N ASN A 136 -17.02 6.86 8.59
CA ASN A 136 -16.81 7.49 7.31
C ASN A 136 -15.74 8.59 7.44
N TRP A 137 -14.80 8.59 6.51
CA TRP A 137 -13.75 9.61 6.42
C TRP A 137 -13.96 10.53 5.23
N ARG A 138 -13.56 11.77 5.38
CA ARG A 138 -13.40 12.75 4.31
C ARG A 138 -12.09 13.48 4.47
N GLU A 139 -11.58 14.01 3.39
CA GLU A 139 -10.42 14.90 3.43
C GLU A 139 -10.72 16.17 4.24
N VAL A 140 -9.69 16.71 4.90
CA VAL A 140 -9.81 18.03 5.49
C VAL A 140 -9.94 19.09 4.39
N PRO A 141 -10.64 20.22 4.64
CA PRO A 141 -10.78 21.28 3.64
C PRO A 141 -9.43 21.78 3.13
N GLY A 142 -9.33 21.97 1.82
CA GLY A 142 -8.15 22.54 1.16
C GLY A 142 -6.92 21.63 1.12
N LEU A 143 -7.09 20.31 1.32
CA LEU A 143 -5.99 19.34 1.29
C LEU A 143 -5.19 19.37 -0.01
N ASP A 144 -5.84 19.60 -1.14
CA ASP A 144 -5.23 19.73 -2.46
C ASP A 144 -4.28 20.94 -2.60
N LYS A 145 -4.39 21.92 -1.70
CA LYS A 145 -3.53 23.12 -1.63
C LYS A 145 -2.33 22.96 -0.68
N PHE A 146 -2.26 21.84 0.03
CA PHE A 146 -1.13 21.60 0.93
C PHE A 146 0.15 21.41 0.14
N PRO A 147 1.22 22.18 0.45
CA PRO A 147 2.50 22.04 -0.25
C PRO A 147 3.18 20.69 0.03
N VAL A 148 2.87 20.06 1.16
CA VAL A 148 3.42 18.78 1.60
C VAL A 148 2.33 17.94 2.22
N LEU A 149 2.15 16.72 1.73
CA LEU A 149 1.12 15.78 2.20
C LEU A 149 1.60 14.73 3.21
N PRO A 150 2.88 14.33 3.27
CA PRO A 150 3.35 13.38 4.28
C PRO A 150 3.14 13.88 5.70
N ILE A 151 2.34 13.15 6.50
CA ILE A 151 2.06 13.46 7.91
C ILE A 151 2.41 12.26 8.77
N GLY A 152 3.38 12.44 9.69
CA GLY A 152 3.92 11.38 10.54
C GLY A 152 3.34 11.30 11.95
N CYS A 153 2.78 12.39 12.47
CA CYS A 153 2.23 12.44 13.83
C CYS A 153 1.18 13.54 13.98
N MET A 154 0.33 13.42 15.00
CA MET A 154 -0.69 14.40 15.33
C MET A 154 -0.85 14.53 16.85
N MET A 155 -1.17 15.74 17.35
CA MET A 155 -1.52 15.98 18.74
C MET A 155 -2.50 17.14 18.85
N GLN A 156 -3.41 17.06 19.82
CA GLN A 156 -4.35 18.13 20.14
C GLN A 156 -4.02 18.73 21.51
N SER A 157 -4.01 20.07 21.61
CA SER A 157 -3.91 20.79 22.85
C SER A 157 -5.27 20.85 23.58
N LYS A 158 -5.24 21.23 24.85
CA LYS A 158 -6.43 21.29 25.72
C LYS A 158 -7.52 22.21 25.17
N ASN A 159 -7.14 23.34 24.55
CA ASN A 159 -8.08 24.28 23.93
C ASN A 159 -8.67 23.84 22.61
N GLY A 160 -8.24 22.69 22.06
CA GLY A 160 -8.75 22.14 20.80
C GLY A 160 -7.89 22.44 19.57
N ASP A 161 -6.79 23.18 19.67
CA ASP A 161 -5.84 23.33 18.57
C ASP A 161 -5.21 21.99 18.23
N ILE A 162 -5.15 21.63 16.94
CA ILE A 162 -4.55 20.38 16.46
C ILE A 162 -3.26 20.71 15.70
N TYR A 163 -2.21 20.00 16.04
CA TYR A 163 -0.91 20.06 15.36
C TYR A 163 -0.65 18.78 14.63
N ALA A 164 -0.22 18.87 13.37
CA ALA A 164 0.13 17.73 12.52
C ALA A 164 1.56 17.89 12.00
N GLY A 165 2.44 17.02 12.44
CA GLY A 165 3.85 17.02 12.07
C GLY A 165 4.08 16.31 10.74
N THR A 166 4.83 16.97 9.83
CA THR A 166 5.08 16.46 8.51
C THR A 166 6.32 15.58 8.42
N GLY A 167 6.36 14.72 7.41
CA GLY A 167 7.44 13.77 7.12
C GLY A 167 7.31 12.46 7.88
N GLU A 168 7.92 11.42 7.32
CA GLU A 168 8.04 10.09 7.93
C GLU A 168 9.50 9.77 8.23
N LEU A 169 9.81 9.45 9.48
CA LEU A 169 11.15 9.01 9.87
C LEU A 169 11.31 7.49 9.76
N TRP A 170 10.31 6.74 10.24
CA TRP A 170 10.35 5.30 10.35
C TRP A 170 10.01 4.67 9.00
N GLY A 171 10.92 3.96 8.41
CA GLY A 171 10.73 3.36 7.09
C GLY A 171 12.01 2.82 6.51
N ASN A 172 13.10 2.69 7.32
CA ASN A 172 14.37 2.28 6.77
C ASN A 172 15.32 1.54 7.67
N THR A 173 16.19 0.83 6.95
CA THR A 173 17.38 0.20 7.49
C THR A 173 18.19 1.12 8.41
N PRO A 174 18.69 0.60 9.53
CA PRO A 174 19.57 1.36 10.42
C PRO A 174 20.81 1.87 9.69
N GLY A 175 20.96 3.18 9.55
CA GLY A 175 22.22 3.78 9.14
C GLY A 175 22.23 4.72 7.93
N GLY A 176 21.09 5.00 7.27
CA GLY A 176 21.10 5.88 6.12
C GLY A 176 19.87 6.77 5.94
N ASP A 177 20.02 7.86 5.19
CA ASP A 177 18.93 8.65 4.63
C ASP A 177 18.20 7.91 3.48
N TYR A 178 18.32 6.59 3.40
CA TYR A 178 17.86 5.76 2.30
C TYR A 178 16.60 5.02 2.66
N GLY A 179 15.49 5.26 1.96
CA GLY A 179 14.33 4.44 2.11
C GLY A 179 13.00 4.99 1.69
N SER A 180 11.95 4.27 2.00
CA SER A 180 10.55 4.61 1.74
C SER A 180 10.06 5.87 2.49
N GLN A 181 10.98 6.61 3.08
CA GLN A 181 10.73 7.81 3.87
C GLN A 181 10.23 8.95 3.00
N PHE A 182 9.30 9.69 3.58
CA PHE A 182 8.84 10.94 2.98
C PHE A 182 9.44 12.14 3.72
N TYR A 183 9.89 13.13 2.94
CA TYR A 183 10.32 14.41 3.51
C TYR A 183 9.10 15.23 3.89
N GLY A 184 9.20 15.88 5.05
CA GLY A 184 8.25 16.87 5.53
C GLY A 184 8.85 18.27 5.44
N ALA A 185 8.06 19.27 5.78
CA ALA A 185 8.48 20.66 5.74
C ALA A 185 7.80 21.48 6.86
N GLY A 186 7.81 20.98 8.08
CA GLY A 186 7.25 21.71 9.22
C GLY A 186 6.03 21.07 9.84
N ILE A 187 5.18 21.91 10.43
CA ILE A 187 4.00 21.52 11.20
C ILE A 187 2.77 22.28 10.66
N TYR A 188 1.69 21.57 10.38
CA TYR A 188 0.38 22.15 10.18
C TYR A 188 -0.31 22.36 11.53
N LYS A 189 -1.02 23.47 11.65
CA LYS A 189 -1.88 23.76 12.79
C LYS A 189 -3.30 24.03 12.34
N LYS A 190 -4.27 23.41 13.00
CA LYS A 190 -5.68 23.74 12.94
C LYS A 190 -6.05 24.44 14.25
N ALA A 191 -6.48 25.69 14.21
CA ALA A 191 -7.01 26.37 15.39
C ALA A 191 -8.34 25.72 15.82
N ALA A 192 -8.65 25.76 17.11
CA ALA A 192 -9.86 25.15 17.68
C ALA A 192 -11.15 25.56 16.94
N ASN A 193 -11.24 26.84 16.57
CA ASN A 193 -12.40 27.43 15.90
C ASN A 193 -12.33 27.39 14.36
N SER A 194 -11.38 26.66 13.78
CA SER A 194 -11.19 26.53 12.33
C SER A 194 -11.46 25.10 11.90
N GLU A 195 -11.89 24.91 10.67
CA GLU A 195 -11.87 23.60 9.98
C GLU A 195 -10.58 23.42 9.14
N ASN A 196 -9.83 24.49 8.91
CA ASN A 196 -8.66 24.50 8.05
C ASN A 196 -7.37 24.27 8.84
N PHE A 197 -6.49 23.47 8.24
CA PHE A 197 -5.10 23.34 8.67
C PHE A 197 -4.22 24.31 7.87
N GLU A 198 -3.33 25.00 8.57
CA GLU A 198 -2.39 25.96 7.99
C GLU A 198 -0.96 25.58 8.38
N MET A 199 -0.02 25.72 7.45
CA MET A 199 1.39 25.50 7.72
C MET A 199 1.91 26.62 8.64
N LEU A 200 2.48 26.25 9.78
CA LEU A 200 3.16 27.20 10.66
C LEU A 200 4.43 27.73 9.95
N SER A 201 4.40 29.01 9.60
CA SER A 201 5.53 29.68 8.93
C SER A 201 6.83 29.63 9.72
N SER A 202 6.74 29.54 11.06
CA SER A 202 7.86 29.37 11.97
C SER A 202 8.61 28.04 11.83
N THR A 203 7.99 27.03 11.25
CA THR A 203 8.55 25.69 11.05
C THR A 203 8.92 25.41 9.61
N PHE A 204 8.39 26.17 8.66
CA PHE A 204 8.65 26.04 7.24
C PHE A 204 9.68 27.08 6.79
N THR A 205 10.78 26.64 6.19
CA THR A 205 11.74 27.54 5.58
C THR A 205 11.73 27.41 4.07
N SER A 206 11.48 28.52 3.38
CA SER A 206 11.62 28.64 1.92
C SER A 206 13.03 29.10 1.50
N ASN A 207 13.83 29.59 2.43
CA ASN A 207 15.21 30.06 2.14
C ASN A 207 16.22 28.99 2.53
N LEU A 208 16.50 28.09 1.60
CA LEU A 208 17.39 26.94 1.77
C LEU A 208 18.85 27.27 1.47
N SER A 209 19.14 28.48 0.95
CA SER A 209 20.52 28.87 0.62
C SER A 209 21.42 29.02 1.86
N SER A 210 20.84 29.20 3.05
CA SER A 210 21.57 29.28 4.32
C SER A 210 21.80 27.91 4.99
N ILE A 211 21.30 26.83 4.43
CA ILE A 211 21.41 25.48 5.03
C ILE A 211 22.69 24.81 4.55
N ALA A 212 23.64 24.69 5.44
CA ALA A 212 25.00 24.18 5.13
C ALA A 212 25.06 22.68 4.90
N SER A 213 24.10 21.89 5.42
CA SER A 213 24.10 20.43 5.27
C SER A 213 22.70 19.83 5.46
N ASN A 214 22.47 18.63 4.95
CA ASN A 214 21.24 17.86 5.08
C ASN A 214 20.78 17.65 6.53
N SER A 215 21.70 17.54 7.46
CA SER A 215 21.42 17.33 8.89
C SER A 215 20.92 18.57 9.62
N SER A 216 21.01 19.76 9.00
CA SER A 216 20.67 21.04 9.62
C SER A 216 19.28 21.58 9.23
N ILE A 217 18.52 20.89 8.37
CA ILE A 217 17.17 21.31 8.00
C ILE A 217 16.23 21.09 9.19
N PRO A 218 15.71 22.17 9.82
CA PRO A 218 14.79 22.04 10.95
C PRO A 218 13.46 21.44 10.48
N PHE A 219 12.79 20.68 11.34
CA PHE A 219 11.47 20.08 11.06
C PHE A 219 11.39 19.30 9.74
N LYS A 220 12.50 18.74 9.29
CA LYS A 220 12.56 17.88 8.10
C LYS A 220 11.66 16.65 8.26
N ARG A 221 11.63 16.08 9.47
CA ARG A 221 10.71 15.04 9.88
C ARG A 221 10.31 15.27 11.33
N VAL A 222 9.03 15.47 11.55
CA VAL A 222 8.46 15.63 12.90
C VAL A 222 7.97 14.26 13.35
N VAL A 223 8.67 13.70 14.34
CA VAL A 223 8.46 12.32 14.81
C VAL A 223 7.28 12.21 15.76
N GLU A 224 7.17 13.21 16.68
CA GLU A 224 6.05 13.30 17.60
C GLU A 224 5.88 14.74 18.08
N ILE A 225 4.65 15.10 18.39
CA ILE A 225 4.28 16.38 18.99
C ILE A 225 3.72 16.12 20.38
N GLY A 226 4.09 16.94 21.36
CA GLY A 226 3.52 16.95 22.70
C GLY A 226 2.94 18.32 23.02
N CYS A 227 1.69 18.37 23.48
CA CYS A 227 1.08 19.58 24.01
C CYS A 227 1.08 19.54 25.54
N ASP A 228 1.36 20.67 26.17
CA ASP A 228 1.32 20.77 27.61
C ASP A 228 -0.12 20.58 28.11
N PRO A 229 -0.37 19.74 29.13
CA PRO A 229 -1.72 19.45 29.60
C PRO A 229 -2.44 20.63 30.24
N GLU A 230 -1.72 21.67 30.68
CA GLU A 230 -2.29 22.83 31.35
C GLU A 230 -2.04 24.15 30.59
N ASN A 231 -1.00 24.24 29.77
CA ASN A 231 -0.64 25.44 29.03
C ASN A 231 -0.75 25.26 27.53
N ASN A 232 -1.80 25.78 26.89
CA ASN A 232 -2.07 25.67 25.46
C ASN A 232 -1.00 26.32 24.56
N ASP A 233 -0.23 27.27 25.09
CA ASP A 233 0.84 27.96 24.36
C ASP A 233 2.11 27.12 24.26
N LYS A 234 2.22 26.09 25.11
CA LYS A 234 3.42 25.26 25.17
C LYS A 234 3.26 23.98 24.38
N VAL A 235 4.11 23.85 23.38
CA VAL A 235 4.16 22.70 22.45
C VAL A 235 5.60 22.25 22.28
N LEU A 236 5.82 20.95 22.32
CA LEU A 236 7.10 20.32 22.06
C LEU A 236 7.04 19.55 20.74
N ALA A 237 8.13 19.59 19.96
CA ALA A 237 8.26 18.83 18.72
C ALA A 237 9.54 17.99 18.75
N ALA A 238 9.37 16.69 18.80
CA ALA A 238 10.43 15.70 18.59
C ALA A 238 10.69 15.54 17.10
N THR A 239 11.94 15.68 16.69
CA THR A 239 12.33 15.63 15.28
C THR A 239 13.48 14.64 15.05
N ASP A 240 13.81 14.42 13.79
CA ASP A 240 15.02 13.68 13.39
C ASP A 240 16.32 14.45 13.70
N ASN A 241 16.23 15.71 14.12
CA ASN A 241 17.34 16.59 14.46
C ASN A 241 17.17 17.31 15.82
N GLY A 242 16.74 16.58 16.82
CA GLY A 242 16.61 17.09 18.20
C GLY A 242 15.20 17.50 18.57
N LEU A 243 15.07 18.02 19.79
CA LEU A 243 13.81 18.46 20.39
C LEU A 243 13.69 19.98 20.35
N TYR A 244 12.51 20.45 19.98
CA TYR A 244 12.15 21.87 19.94
C TYR A 244 10.98 22.16 20.90
N VAL A 245 10.98 23.35 21.49
CA VAL A 245 9.92 23.84 22.37
C VAL A 245 9.40 25.18 21.83
N SER A 246 8.10 25.31 21.77
CA SER A 246 7.38 26.58 21.62
C SER A 246 6.67 26.91 22.91
N THR A 247 6.62 28.21 23.27
CA THR A 247 5.86 28.75 24.39
C THR A 247 4.80 29.74 23.94
N ASN A 248 4.49 29.79 22.66
CA ASN A 248 3.53 30.69 22.04
C ASN A 248 2.75 29.97 20.91
N ALA A 249 2.26 28.76 21.23
CA ALA A 249 1.40 27.94 20.38
C ALA A 249 1.95 27.70 18.96
N GLY A 250 3.28 27.57 18.85
CA GLY A 250 3.96 27.30 17.57
C GLY A 250 4.39 28.54 16.78
N SER A 251 4.18 29.77 17.32
CA SER A 251 4.60 30.98 16.61
C SER A 251 6.12 31.14 16.52
N THR A 252 6.84 30.65 17.52
CA THR A 252 8.31 30.52 17.50
C THR A 252 8.75 29.22 18.17
N TRP A 253 9.94 28.74 17.83
CA TRP A 253 10.52 27.53 18.37
C TRP A 253 11.95 27.71 18.83
N THR A 254 12.27 27.14 19.96
CA THR A 254 13.63 27.10 20.52
C THR A 254 14.09 25.65 20.63
N LYS A 255 15.28 25.38 20.13
CA LYS A 255 15.89 24.05 20.26
C LYS A 255 16.40 23.85 21.69
N VAL A 256 16.05 22.71 22.32
CA VAL A 256 16.54 22.45 23.68
C VAL A 256 18.06 22.26 23.69
N SER A 257 18.70 22.54 24.82
CA SER A 257 20.14 22.35 25.03
C SER A 257 20.44 20.91 25.50
N GLY A 258 21.72 20.53 25.50
CA GLY A 258 22.19 19.26 26.05
C GLY A 258 21.93 18.06 25.16
N ALA A 259 21.69 16.90 25.78
CA ALA A 259 21.63 15.61 25.10
C ALA A 259 20.55 15.50 24.02
N LEU A 260 19.44 16.22 24.17
CA LEU A 260 18.31 16.18 23.22
C LEU A 260 18.39 17.26 22.12
N SER A 261 19.48 18.01 22.03
CA SER A 261 19.69 19.06 21.01
C SER A 261 19.98 18.50 19.62
N THR A 262 20.36 17.24 19.50
CA THR A 262 20.74 16.62 18.21
C THR A 262 20.22 15.18 18.14
N GLY A 263 20.22 14.60 16.92
CA GLY A 263 19.82 13.23 16.68
C GLY A 263 18.28 13.03 16.76
N VAL A 264 17.89 11.80 16.52
CA VAL A 264 16.48 11.39 16.49
C VAL A 264 15.91 11.34 17.91
N ILE A 265 14.84 12.09 18.15
CA ILE A 265 14.03 11.94 19.35
C ILE A 265 12.87 11.00 18.99
N SER A 266 12.92 9.78 19.49
CA SER A 266 11.99 8.72 19.08
C SER A 266 10.59 8.88 19.63
N GLN A 267 10.46 9.54 20.78
CA GLN A 267 9.17 9.83 21.41
C GLN A 267 9.27 10.93 22.48
N ILE A 268 8.15 11.63 22.72
CA ILE A 268 7.95 12.51 23.88
C ILE A 268 6.58 12.24 24.50
N LYS A 269 6.50 12.24 25.83
CA LYS A 269 5.24 12.08 26.58
C LYS A 269 5.21 13.02 27.77
N SER A 270 4.08 13.75 27.94
CA SER A 270 3.77 14.46 29.18
C SER A 270 3.22 13.50 30.22
N SER A 271 3.43 13.80 31.49
CA SER A 271 2.66 13.19 32.58
C SER A 271 1.40 14.01 32.89
N SER A 272 0.64 13.64 33.89
CA SER A 272 -0.44 14.45 34.43
C SER A 272 0.07 15.70 35.20
N ASP A 273 1.36 15.74 35.57
CA ASP A 273 2.04 16.94 36.04
C ASP A 273 2.68 17.67 34.85
N PRO A 274 2.30 18.92 34.52
CA PRO A 274 2.81 19.68 33.39
C PRO A 274 4.32 19.94 33.45
N ASN A 275 4.94 19.83 34.61
CA ASN A 275 6.39 19.97 34.75
C ASN A 275 7.15 18.70 34.38
N ILE A 276 6.48 17.53 34.41
CA ILE A 276 7.14 16.23 34.20
C ILE A 276 6.89 15.73 32.80
N TRP A 277 8.00 15.59 32.03
CA TRP A 277 8.00 15.04 30.67
C TRP A 277 9.04 13.95 30.53
N TYR A 278 8.80 13.04 29.61
CA TYR A 278 9.71 11.96 29.26
C TYR A 278 10.00 11.99 27.76
N ALA A 279 11.24 11.66 27.39
CA ALA A 279 11.67 11.57 26.00
C ALA A 279 12.49 10.30 25.79
N GLY A 280 12.34 9.69 24.61
CA GLY A 280 13.16 8.57 24.15
C GLY A 280 14.21 9.03 23.15
N LYS A 281 15.46 8.65 23.35
CA LYS A 281 16.55 8.86 22.40
C LYS A 281 17.61 7.78 22.55
N ASP A 282 18.05 7.18 21.44
CA ASP A 282 19.12 6.20 21.39
C ASP A 282 18.98 5.05 22.44
N GLY A 283 17.74 4.60 22.68
CA GLY A 283 17.41 3.57 23.65
C GLY A 283 17.37 4.03 25.11
N ALA A 284 17.68 5.29 25.39
CA ALA A 284 17.63 5.88 26.72
C ALA A 284 16.31 6.64 26.94
N VAL A 285 15.85 6.69 28.19
CA VAL A 285 14.74 7.52 28.64
C VAL A 285 15.30 8.73 29.35
N TYR A 286 14.87 9.90 28.93
CA TYR A 286 15.18 11.19 29.55
C TYR A 286 13.96 11.72 30.27
N LYS A 287 14.14 12.43 31.37
CA LYS A 287 13.11 13.10 32.16
C LYS A 287 13.40 14.59 32.25
N SER A 288 12.37 15.38 32.06
CA SER A 288 12.32 16.80 32.49
C SER A 288 11.44 16.96 33.73
N THR A 289 11.83 17.86 34.62
CA THR A 289 11.03 18.26 35.80
C THR A 289 10.69 19.75 35.77
N ASN A 290 10.92 20.41 34.64
CA ASN A 290 10.67 21.85 34.44
C ASN A 290 9.98 22.11 33.09
N GLY A 291 9.02 21.22 32.76
CA GLY A 291 8.18 21.41 31.62
C GLY A 291 8.89 21.25 30.25
N GLY A 292 9.91 20.42 30.14
CA GLY A 292 10.60 20.16 28.88
C GLY A 292 11.75 21.13 28.58
N THR A 293 12.13 22.01 29.55
CA THR A 293 13.23 22.96 29.32
C THR A 293 14.60 22.32 29.45
N THR A 294 14.82 21.50 30.48
CA THR A 294 16.05 20.72 30.66
C THR A 294 15.75 19.24 30.88
N TRP A 295 16.69 18.40 30.52
CA TRP A 295 16.49 16.94 30.43
C TRP A 295 17.68 16.20 31.02
N ASN A 296 17.40 15.17 31.84
CA ASN A 296 18.37 14.27 32.42
C ASN A 296 18.02 12.84 32.05
N ALA A 297 19.02 12.03 31.74
CA ALA A 297 18.81 10.60 31.52
C ALA A 297 18.42 9.92 32.85
N VAL A 298 17.34 9.12 32.82
CA VAL A 298 16.82 8.39 33.99
C VAL A 298 16.95 6.88 33.85
N VAL A 299 17.21 6.36 32.65
CA VAL A 299 17.62 4.97 32.47
C VAL A 299 19.13 4.95 32.30
N THR A 300 19.84 4.64 33.36
CA THR A 300 21.30 4.56 33.38
C THR A 300 21.82 3.14 33.45
N ASN A 301 20.93 2.15 33.61
CA ASN A 301 21.34 0.74 33.72
C ASN A 301 21.76 0.20 32.36
N GLN A 302 23.05 0.11 32.13
CA GLN A 302 23.69 -0.34 30.89
C GLN A 302 23.21 -1.73 30.41
N ALA A 303 22.73 -2.61 31.28
CA ALA A 303 22.21 -3.91 30.90
C ALA A 303 20.97 -3.83 30.00
N PHE A 304 20.21 -2.73 30.03
CA PHE A 304 19.06 -2.49 29.14
C PHE A 304 19.44 -1.70 27.89
N ILE A 305 20.50 -0.88 27.95
CA ILE A 305 20.86 0.14 26.95
C ILE A 305 22.14 -0.18 26.19
N SER A 306 22.83 -1.30 26.52
CA SER A 306 24.21 -1.63 26.04
C SER A 306 24.38 -1.67 24.52
N GLU A 307 23.32 -1.49 23.75
CA GLU A 307 23.33 -1.40 22.30
C GLU A 307 22.50 -0.18 21.88
N SER A 308 23.07 0.74 21.10
CA SER A 308 22.39 1.94 20.61
C SER A 308 21.11 1.56 19.88
N ASN A 309 19.98 2.03 20.38
CA ASN A 309 18.67 1.64 19.92
C ASN A 309 17.88 2.89 19.54
N ARG A 310 17.57 3.06 18.27
CA ARG A 310 16.89 4.27 17.77
C ARG A 310 15.39 4.27 18.05
N HIS A 311 14.77 3.10 18.21
CA HIS A 311 13.31 3.00 18.38
C HIS A 311 12.95 2.51 19.78
N LEU A 312 12.43 3.43 20.60
CA LEU A 312 11.95 3.20 21.95
C LEU A 312 10.58 3.85 22.11
N ARG A 313 9.65 3.14 22.76
CA ARG A 313 8.30 3.64 23.08
C ARG A 313 8.08 3.72 24.58
N ILE A 314 7.47 4.84 25.00
CA ILE A 314 7.18 5.16 26.38
C ILE A 314 5.66 5.32 26.54
N ALA A 315 5.10 4.79 27.63
CA ALA A 315 3.74 5.05 28.07
C ALA A 315 3.75 5.52 29.53
N VAL A 316 3.05 6.62 29.81
CA VAL A 316 2.94 7.22 31.14
C VAL A 316 1.51 7.07 31.63
N SER A 317 1.33 6.57 32.86
CA SER A 317 0.01 6.44 33.46
C SER A 317 -0.65 7.81 33.67
N LYS A 318 -1.91 7.91 33.25
CA LYS A 318 -2.74 9.08 33.55
C LYS A 318 -3.19 9.16 35.00
N GLN A 319 -3.26 8.00 35.68
CA GLN A 319 -3.69 7.90 37.08
C GLN A 319 -2.55 8.16 38.07
N ASN A 320 -1.33 7.74 37.71
CA ASN A 320 -0.16 7.84 38.56
C ASN A 320 1.03 8.35 37.75
N PRO A 321 1.42 9.65 37.86
CA PRO A 321 2.50 10.25 37.10
C PRO A 321 3.88 9.60 37.36
N ASN A 322 4.01 8.84 38.44
CA ASN A 322 5.23 8.11 38.80
C ASN A 322 5.30 6.71 38.16
N LYS A 323 4.21 6.24 37.55
CA LYS A 323 4.15 4.92 36.92
C LYS A 323 4.28 5.04 35.41
N LEU A 324 5.33 4.48 34.87
CA LEU A 324 5.62 4.52 33.45
C LEU A 324 6.22 3.21 32.95
N TYR A 325 6.09 3.00 31.66
CA TYR A 325 6.52 1.81 30.93
C TYR A 325 7.33 2.20 29.72
N ALA A 326 8.32 1.36 29.37
CA ALA A 326 9.03 1.51 28.13
C ALA A 326 9.30 0.15 27.48
N ILE A 327 9.22 0.13 26.16
CA ILE A 327 9.62 -1.01 25.34
C ILE A 327 10.66 -0.58 24.31
N GLY A 328 11.57 -1.48 23.95
CA GLY A 328 12.61 -1.18 23.01
C GLY A 328 13.10 -2.40 22.26
N ILE A 329 13.82 -2.14 21.16
CA ILE A 329 14.34 -3.15 20.24
C ILE A 329 15.85 -3.33 20.39
N LYS A 330 16.40 -4.42 19.85
CA LYS A 330 17.86 -4.58 19.70
C LYS A 330 18.40 -3.62 18.64
N SER A 331 19.65 -3.22 18.78
CA SER A 331 20.34 -2.35 17.81
C SER A 331 20.75 -3.07 16.53
N ASN A 332 20.57 -4.38 16.47
CA ASN A 332 20.85 -5.15 15.26
C ASN A 332 19.89 -4.73 14.11
N ARG A 333 20.36 -4.94 12.88
CA ARG A 333 19.57 -4.60 11.67
C ARG A 333 18.20 -5.25 11.62
N ASN A 334 17.96 -6.29 12.42
CA ASN A 334 16.73 -7.07 12.39
C ASN A 334 15.60 -6.46 13.23
N GLY A 335 15.87 -5.43 14.07
CA GLY A 335 14.80 -4.76 14.84
C GLY A 335 14.07 -5.66 15.83
N GLU A 336 14.74 -6.70 16.35
CA GLU A 336 14.13 -7.63 17.30
C GLU A 336 13.76 -6.93 18.62
N PHE A 337 12.65 -7.34 19.22
CA PHE A 337 12.25 -6.91 20.55
C PHE A 337 13.34 -7.24 21.58
N LYS A 338 13.70 -6.28 22.44
CA LYS A 338 14.76 -6.44 23.44
C LYS A 338 14.24 -6.46 24.86
N PHE A 339 13.41 -5.49 25.23
CA PHE A 339 12.96 -5.33 26.60
C PHE A 339 11.60 -4.68 26.76
N ALA A 340 10.94 -5.01 27.87
CA ALA A 340 9.88 -4.24 28.47
C ALA A 340 10.28 -3.91 29.91
N ILE A 341 10.27 -2.63 30.27
CA ILE A 341 10.64 -2.14 31.59
C ILE A 341 9.57 -1.21 32.14
N ARG A 342 9.41 -1.20 33.46
CA ARG A 342 8.50 -0.30 34.19
C ARG A 342 9.21 0.38 35.32
N SER A 343 8.73 1.58 35.64
CA SER A 343 9.07 2.34 36.83
C SER A 343 7.79 2.66 37.61
N THR A 344 7.86 2.70 38.94
CA THR A 344 6.77 3.13 39.84
C THR A 344 7.15 4.35 40.69
N ASP A 345 8.33 4.92 40.44
CA ASP A 345 8.95 6.02 41.18
C ASP A 345 9.39 7.18 40.28
N GLY A 346 8.66 7.37 39.16
CA GLY A 346 8.90 8.46 38.23
C GLY A 346 10.21 8.33 37.44
N GLY A 347 10.70 7.12 37.24
CA GLY A 347 11.90 6.83 36.48
C GLY A 347 13.18 6.73 37.29
N ALA A 348 13.12 6.82 38.63
CA ALA A 348 14.30 6.67 39.46
C ALA A 348 14.84 5.24 39.48
N THR A 349 13.94 4.25 39.50
CA THR A 349 14.30 2.84 39.34
C THR A 349 13.45 2.16 38.27
N TRP A 350 14.02 1.12 37.65
CA TRP A 350 13.37 0.39 36.58
C TRP A 350 13.49 -1.11 36.78
N THR A 351 12.40 -1.83 36.55
CA THR A 351 12.34 -3.29 36.61
C THR A 351 11.83 -3.88 35.29
N LYS A 352 12.39 -4.98 34.85
CA LYS A 352 11.85 -5.74 33.71
C LYS A 352 10.53 -6.37 34.07
N PHE A 353 9.65 -6.50 33.07
CA PHE A 353 8.38 -7.20 33.23
C PHE A 353 8.02 -8.00 31.97
N GLY A 354 7.17 -9.00 32.14
CA GLY A 354 6.63 -9.78 31.02
C GLY A 354 7.59 -10.76 30.37
N GLU A 355 8.76 -11.04 30.98
CA GLU A 355 9.79 -11.95 30.44
C GLU A 355 9.34 -13.44 30.40
N GLN A 356 8.25 -13.79 31.06
CA GLN A 356 7.77 -15.17 31.19
C GLN A 356 6.99 -15.69 29.95
N ASN A 357 6.79 -14.88 28.95
CA ASN A 357 6.18 -15.36 27.71
C ASN A 357 7.25 -15.56 26.62
N PRO A 358 7.71 -16.80 26.37
CA PRO A 358 8.68 -17.11 25.33
C PRO A 358 8.13 -16.83 23.92
N ASN A 359 6.82 -16.60 23.78
CA ASN A 359 6.12 -16.30 22.54
C ASN A 359 5.85 -14.82 22.34
N LEU A 360 6.41 -13.94 23.17
CA LEU A 360 6.28 -12.50 22.98
C LEU A 360 7.13 -12.06 21.79
N ASN A 361 6.52 -12.05 20.63
CA ASN A 361 7.16 -11.68 19.37
C ASN A 361 6.51 -10.41 18.82
N LEU A 362 6.71 -9.28 19.50
CA LEU A 362 6.14 -8.00 19.13
C LEU A 362 6.61 -7.52 17.76
N THR A 363 7.87 -7.75 17.44
CA THR A 363 8.54 -7.12 16.30
C THR A 363 8.95 -8.11 15.21
N CYS A 364 8.70 -9.40 15.43
CA CYS A 364 9.07 -10.47 14.50
C CYS A 364 7.86 -11.36 14.21
N SER A 365 7.83 -11.93 13.03
CA SER A 365 6.73 -12.79 12.58
C SER A 365 6.69 -14.18 13.20
N GLY A 366 7.78 -14.61 13.85
CA GLY A 366 7.98 -16.01 14.21
C GLY A 366 8.34 -16.92 13.04
N ASP A 367 8.21 -16.44 11.81
CA ASP A 367 8.71 -17.06 10.59
C ASP A 367 10.08 -16.46 10.26
N PRO A 368 11.16 -17.24 10.26
CA PRO A 368 12.48 -16.73 9.92
C PRO A 368 12.56 -16.06 8.54
N ALA A 369 11.64 -16.42 7.64
CA ALA A 369 11.56 -15.83 6.31
C ALA A 369 10.91 -14.44 6.28
N LEU A 370 10.22 -14.02 7.34
CA LEU A 370 9.56 -12.72 7.42
C LEU A 370 10.36 -11.69 8.24
N GLY A 371 11.39 -12.13 9.00
CA GLY A 371 12.25 -11.23 9.77
C GLY A 371 11.55 -10.43 10.87
N CYS A 372 12.22 -9.36 11.33
CA CYS A 372 11.76 -8.45 12.36
C CYS A 372 11.77 -7.00 11.87
N GLN A 373 10.83 -6.17 12.29
CA GLN A 373 10.68 -4.78 11.84
C GLN A 373 10.49 -3.77 12.98
N GLY A 374 10.91 -4.07 14.20
CA GLY A 374 10.74 -3.14 15.33
C GLY A 374 11.40 -1.77 15.11
N TRP A 375 12.28 -1.63 14.15
CA TRP A 375 12.83 -0.34 13.71
C TRP A 375 11.80 0.50 12.94
N TYR A 376 10.73 -0.11 12.46
CA TYR A 376 9.67 0.51 11.66
C TYR A 376 8.34 0.59 12.42
N ASP A 377 7.90 -0.53 12.98
CA ASP A 377 6.62 -0.72 13.64
C ASP A 377 6.80 -1.05 15.13
N LEU A 378 6.46 -0.13 15.97
CA LEU A 378 6.44 -0.31 17.43
C LEU A 378 5.55 0.75 18.05
N CYS A 379 4.56 0.33 18.82
CA CYS A 379 3.69 1.23 19.58
C CYS A 379 3.36 0.67 20.96
N LEU A 380 3.10 1.59 21.90
CA LEU A 380 2.80 1.26 23.30
C LEU A 380 1.80 2.24 23.86
N ALA A 381 0.78 1.74 24.57
CA ALA A 381 -0.14 2.57 25.33
C ALA A 381 -0.49 1.90 26.66
N VAL A 382 -0.76 2.71 27.69
CA VAL A 382 -1.32 2.29 28.96
C VAL A 382 -2.80 2.70 29.01
N HIS A 383 -3.65 1.81 29.53
CA HIS A 383 -5.08 2.09 29.63
C HIS A 383 -5.35 3.26 30.59
N PRO A 384 -6.19 4.23 30.20
CA PRO A 384 -6.33 5.50 30.92
C PRO A 384 -6.90 5.39 32.34
N THR A 385 -7.65 4.32 32.65
CA THR A 385 -8.26 4.08 33.97
C THR A 385 -7.80 2.80 34.66
N ASN A 386 -6.84 2.09 34.05
CA ASN A 386 -6.22 0.90 34.63
C ASN A 386 -4.74 0.87 34.25
N ASP A 387 -3.91 1.46 35.07
CA ASP A 387 -2.49 1.62 34.79
C ASP A 387 -1.66 0.30 34.87
N ASP A 388 -2.32 -0.82 35.15
CA ASP A 388 -1.79 -2.19 35.03
C ASP A 388 -2.23 -2.90 33.73
N LEU A 389 -2.87 -2.22 32.80
CA LEU A 389 -3.29 -2.76 31.50
C LEU A 389 -2.57 -2.01 30.38
N LEU A 390 -1.75 -2.73 29.62
CA LEU A 390 -0.92 -2.20 28.54
C LEU A 390 -1.28 -2.83 27.20
N TYR A 391 -1.10 -2.04 26.14
CA TYR A 391 -1.23 -2.47 24.76
C TYR A 391 0.10 -2.22 24.06
N ALA A 392 0.63 -3.23 23.38
CA ALA A 392 1.82 -3.13 22.56
C ALA A 392 1.51 -3.69 21.18
N GLY A 393 1.90 -2.96 20.14
CA GLY A 393 1.75 -3.35 18.75
C GLY A 393 3.09 -3.31 18.03
N GLY A 394 3.23 -4.13 17.02
CA GLY A 394 4.42 -4.22 16.18
C GLY A 394 4.06 -4.83 14.84
N GLN A 395 4.92 -5.70 14.30
CA GLN A 395 4.81 -6.18 12.92
C GLN A 395 3.49 -6.91 12.61
N LEU A 396 3.07 -7.90 13.40
CA LEU A 396 1.99 -8.82 13.00
C LEU A 396 0.86 -8.95 14.03
N ALA A 397 0.98 -8.32 15.19
CA ALA A 397 0.06 -8.56 16.28
C ALA A 397 -0.02 -7.42 17.29
N ILE A 398 -1.20 -7.32 17.91
CA ILE A 398 -1.39 -6.52 19.13
C ILE A 398 -1.35 -7.46 20.32
N TYR A 399 -0.58 -7.08 21.34
CA TYR A 399 -0.49 -7.77 22.63
C TYR A 399 -1.06 -6.87 23.72
N VAL A 400 -1.70 -7.54 24.68
CA VAL A 400 -2.20 -6.90 25.90
C VAL A 400 -1.47 -7.52 27.09
N TRP A 401 -0.98 -6.70 28.01
CA TRP A 401 -0.30 -7.14 29.20
C TRP A 401 -1.03 -6.69 30.47
N SER A 402 -1.03 -7.56 31.47
CA SER A 402 -1.35 -7.22 32.86
C SER A 402 -0.54 -8.08 33.81
N PRO A 403 -0.34 -7.67 35.09
CA PRO A 403 0.38 -8.48 36.09
C PRO A 403 -0.20 -9.88 36.27
N LYS A 404 -1.51 -10.04 36.04
CA LYS A 404 -2.23 -11.30 36.22
C LYS A 404 -2.10 -12.28 35.05
N THR A 405 -1.91 -11.76 33.84
CA THR A 405 -1.97 -12.58 32.60
C THR A 405 -0.67 -12.60 31.84
N SER A 406 0.33 -11.77 32.21
CA SER A 406 1.48 -11.47 31.36
C SER A 406 1.03 -10.98 29.97
N TRP A 407 1.86 -11.12 28.92
CA TRP A 407 1.51 -10.73 27.56
C TRP A 407 0.59 -11.76 26.90
N VAL A 408 -0.54 -11.32 26.40
CA VAL A 408 -1.51 -12.14 25.65
C VAL A 408 -1.77 -11.47 24.33
N GLN A 409 -1.66 -12.23 23.23
CA GLN A 409 -1.96 -11.72 21.90
C GLN A 409 -3.46 -11.44 21.77
N ALA A 410 -3.82 -10.22 21.37
CA ALA A 410 -5.19 -9.71 21.31
C ALA A 410 -5.72 -9.55 19.88
N ALA A 411 -4.85 -9.31 18.91
CA ALA A 411 -5.22 -9.20 17.49
C ALA A 411 -4.15 -9.83 16.59
N PHE A 412 -4.54 -10.17 15.37
CA PHE A 412 -3.75 -10.92 14.40
C PHE A 412 -3.92 -10.33 13.00
N TRP A 413 -2.90 -10.45 12.15
CA TRP A 413 -2.96 -9.97 10.76
C TRP A 413 -3.44 -11.01 9.74
N ASN A 414 -3.23 -12.33 9.94
CA ASN A 414 -3.32 -13.37 8.90
C ASN A 414 -4.16 -14.60 9.24
N ARG A 415 -5.01 -14.58 10.26
CA ARG A 415 -5.84 -15.75 10.58
C ARG A 415 -7.17 -15.69 9.86
N PRO A 416 -7.73 -16.85 9.42
CA PRO A 416 -9.03 -16.88 8.76
C PRO A 416 -10.08 -16.14 9.57
N ALA A 417 -10.77 -15.19 8.96
CA ALA A 417 -11.75 -14.33 9.60
C ALA A 417 -12.90 -15.09 10.29
N VAL A 418 -13.11 -16.34 9.89
CA VAL A 418 -14.19 -17.20 10.43
C VAL A 418 -13.97 -17.59 11.90
N LEU A 419 -12.71 -17.65 12.37
CA LEU A 419 -12.40 -18.10 13.74
C LEU A 419 -12.06 -16.96 14.70
N PHE A 420 -11.72 -15.74 14.20
CA PHE A 420 -11.27 -14.66 15.06
C PHE A 420 -11.77 -13.30 14.57
N LYS A 421 -12.61 -12.64 15.35
CA LYS A 421 -13.15 -11.29 15.11
C LYS A 421 -12.12 -10.16 15.26
N ASN A 422 -10.82 -10.49 15.37
CA ASN A 422 -9.75 -9.56 15.72
C ASN A 422 -8.66 -9.54 14.65
N LEU A 423 -9.06 -9.36 13.39
CA LEU A 423 -8.12 -9.11 12.31
C LEU A 423 -7.75 -7.62 12.31
N VAL A 424 -6.45 -7.34 12.41
CA VAL A 424 -5.85 -6.01 12.27
C VAL A 424 -4.74 -6.13 11.23
N HIS A 425 -4.62 -5.16 10.34
CA HIS A 425 -3.55 -5.15 9.34
C HIS A 425 -2.18 -5.16 10.03
N ALA A 426 -1.18 -5.67 9.34
CA ALA A 426 0.21 -5.68 9.82
C ALA A 426 0.76 -4.26 10.03
N ASP A 427 1.90 -4.20 10.73
CA ASP A 427 2.73 -3.02 10.91
C ASP A 427 1.99 -1.90 11.67
N MET A 428 1.87 -2.06 13.01
CA MET A 428 1.17 -1.17 13.91
C MET A 428 2.06 0.00 14.33
N HIS A 429 1.54 1.24 14.27
CA HIS A 429 2.32 2.45 14.45
C HIS A 429 1.95 3.28 15.67
N GLU A 430 0.66 3.39 15.99
CA GLU A 430 0.22 4.22 17.11
C GLU A 430 -1.04 3.64 17.76
N PHE A 431 -1.15 3.86 19.08
CA PHE A 431 -2.37 3.67 19.85
C PHE A 431 -2.85 5.00 20.42
N ALA A 432 -4.13 5.27 20.29
CA ALA A 432 -4.79 6.41 20.94
C ALA A 432 -6.07 5.97 21.64
N PHE A 433 -6.23 6.38 22.90
CA PHE A 433 -7.47 6.20 23.65
C PHE A 433 -8.39 7.39 23.49
N HIS A 434 -9.69 7.10 23.41
CA HIS A 434 -10.71 8.15 23.40
C HIS A 434 -10.67 8.94 24.73
N PRO A 435 -10.77 10.29 24.68
CA PRO A 435 -10.56 11.14 25.87
C PRO A 435 -11.57 10.90 26.99
N THR A 436 -12.81 10.52 26.66
CA THR A 436 -13.90 10.33 27.63
C THR A 436 -14.42 8.90 27.74
N ASN A 437 -14.02 8.00 26.82
CA ASN A 437 -14.42 6.58 26.86
C ASN A 437 -13.18 5.68 26.86
N PRO A 438 -12.73 5.17 28.00
CA PRO A 438 -11.51 4.37 28.12
C PRO A 438 -11.60 3.02 27.39
N ASP A 439 -12.80 2.54 27.06
CA ASP A 439 -12.99 1.32 26.28
C ASP A 439 -12.80 1.52 24.77
N THR A 440 -12.68 2.76 24.31
CA THR A 440 -12.44 3.06 22.90
C THR A 440 -10.94 3.28 22.65
N LEU A 441 -10.34 2.35 21.89
CA LEU A 441 -8.92 2.35 21.50
C LEU A 441 -8.80 2.30 20.00
N VAL A 442 -7.96 3.15 19.45
CA VAL A 442 -7.53 3.13 18.05
C VAL A 442 -6.16 2.50 17.91
N CYS A 443 -5.95 1.79 16.79
CA CYS A 443 -4.65 1.37 16.28
C CYS A 443 -4.51 1.82 14.83
N THR A 444 -3.43 2.54 14.49
CA THR A 444 -3.06 2.88 13.11
C THR A 444 -2.04 1.88 12.57
N THR A 445 -2.15 1.54 11.28
CA THR A 445 -1.36 0.48 10.62
C THR A 445 -1.03 0.87 9.18
N ASP A 446 -0.27 0.01 8.47
CA ASP A 446 -0.04 0.16 7.01
C ASP A 446 -1.28 -0.13 6.16
N GLY A 447 -2.33 -0.72 6.73
CA GLY A 447 -3.64 -0.91 6.11
C GLY A 447 -4.73 0.03 6.64
N GLY A 448 -4.35 1.11 7.33
CA GLY A 448 -5.27 2.15 7.81
C GLY A 448 -5.58 2.08 9.29
N VAL A 449 -6.83 2.40 9.63
CA VAL A 449 -7.30 2.63 10.99
C VAL A 449 -8.16 1.46 11.48
N TYR A 450 -7.88 1.00 12.70
CA TYR A 450 -8.64 -0.05 13.39
C TYR A 450 -9.07 0.44 14.76
N MET A 451 -10.31 0.16 15.17
CA MET A 451 -10.83 0.57 16.48
C MET A 451 -11.39 -0.60 17.28
N SER A 452 -11.14 -0.58 18.58
CA SER A 452 -11.82 -1.37 19.60
C SER A 452 -12.74 -0.46 20.42
N PHE A 453 -13.92 -0.98 20.79
CA PHE A 453 -14.87 -0.31 21.67
C PHE A 453 -15.06 -1.08 22.98
N ASN A 454 -14.20 -2.01 23.26
CA ASN A 454 -14.18 -2.84 24.47
C ASN A 454 -12.74 -3.14 24.91
N ALA A 455 -11.90 -2.11 24.90
CA ALA A 455 -10.47 -2.21 25.17
C ALA A 455 -10.15 -2.76 26.56
N SER A 456 -11.00 -2.51 27.58
CA SER A 456 -10.82 -3.09 28.92
C SER A 456 -11.01 -4.61 28.98
N LYS A 457 -11.55 -5.23 27.92
CA LYS A 457 -11.70 -6.68 27.83
C LYS A 457 -10.41 -7.39 27.45
N LYS A 458 -10.32 -8.65 27.80
CA LYS A 458 -9.20 -9.53 27.45
C LYS A 458 -9.52 -10.35 26.20
N PHE A 459 -8.49 -10.91 25.58
CA PHE A 459 -8.71 -11.95 24.56
C PHE A 459 -9.41 -13.18 25.20
N PRO A 460 -10.43 -13.77 24.57
CA PRO A 460 -10.93 -13.50 23.21
C PRO A 460 -12.03 -12.42 23.10
N GLU A 461 -12.37 -11.72 24.17
CA GLU A 461 -13.49 -10.79 24.20
C GLU A 461 -13.17 -9.43 23.54
N ILE A 462 -11.94 -8.94 23.66
CA ILE A 462 -11.51 -7.69 22.98
C ILE A 462 -11.65 -7.85 21.48
N THR A 463 -12.21 -6.81 20.82
CA THR A 463 -12.44 -6.84 19.37
C THR A 463 -11.92 -5.57 18.71
N PHE A 464 -11.26 -5.71 17.55
CA PHE A 464 -10.89 -4.62 16.67
C PHE A 464 -11.69 -4.68 15.38
N ARG A 465 -12.02 -3.51 14.84
CA ARG A 465 -12.77 -3.36 13.58
C ARG A 465 -12.06 -2.37 12.66
N PRO A 466 -11.99 -2.66 11.35
CA PRO A 466 -11.48 -1.69 10.38
C PRO A 466 -12.38 -0.46 10.33
N ARG A 467 -11.77 0.70 10.14
CA ARG A 467 -12.38 2.01 10.04
C ARG A 467 -11.77 2.76 8.87
N ASN A 468 -11.95 2.25 7.64
CA ASN A 468 -11.25 2.74 6.45
C ASN A 468 -12.16 3.36 5.39
N LYS A 469 -13.48 3.33 5.56
CA LYS A 469 -14.39 3.84 4.55
C LYS A 469 -14.20 5.35 4.31
N GLY A 470 -13.81 5.71 3.10
CA GLY A 470 -13.47 7.08 2.71
C GLY A 470 -12.03 7.50 3.04
N PHE A 471 -11.25 6.66 3.71
CA PHE A 471 -9.83 6.92 4.00
C PHE A 471 -8.97 6.54 2.80
N GLN A 472 -8.94 7.41 1.80
CA GLN A 472 -8.20 7.19 0.55
C GLN A 472 -6.72 7.58 0.72
N SER A 473 -5.93 6.67 1.26
CA SER A 473 -4.48 6.86 1.49
C SER A 473 -3.60 5.76 0.87
N THR A 474 -4.15 4.97 -0.04
CA THR A 474 -3.46 3.84 -0.67
C THR A 474 -2.33 4.31 -1.57
N GLN A 475 -1.18 3.62 -1.51
CA GLN A 475 0.06 3.96 -2.21
C GLN A 475 0.27 3.04 -3.42
N PHE A 476 -0.04 3.53 -4.63
CA PHE A 476 0.10 2.77 -5.86
C PHE A 476 1.50 2.90 -6.49
N TYR A 477 2.02 1.79 -7.01
CA TYR A 477 3.24 1.72 -7.81
C TYR A 477 2.96 1.76 -9.30
N ASP A 478 1.92 1.07 -9.76
CA ASP A 478 1.52 1.00 -11.16
C ASP A 478 -0.01 0.88 -11.28
N LEU A 479 -0.52 1.11 -12.49
CA LEU A 479 -1.92 0.89 -12.83
C LEU A 479 -2.09 0.41 -14.27
N ALA A 480 -3.17 -0.33 -14.49
CA ALA A 480 -3.73 -0.64 -15.80
C ALA A 480 -5.22 -0.33 -15.78
N ALA A 481 -5.73 0.15 -16.91
CA ALA A 481 -7.16 0.38 -17.10
C ALA A 481 -7.64 -0.39 -18.34
N ASN A 482 -8.95 -0.63 -18.45
CA ASN A 482 -9.57 -1.24 -19.62
C ASN A 482 -10.60 -0.31 -20.24
N ILE A 483 -11.08 -0.67 -21.44
CA ILE A 483 -12.09 0.09 -22.17
C ILE A 483 -13.45 0.19 -21.46
N TYR A 484 -13.67 -0.59 -20.42
CA TYR A 484 -14.88 -0.55 -19.58
C TYR A 484 -14.73 0.39 -18.37
N GLY A 485 -13.52 0.94 -18.15
CA GLY A 485 -13.20 1.82 -17.05
C GLY A 485 -12.77 1.09 -15.76
N ASP A 486 -12.64 -0.25 -15.76
CA ASP A 486 -12.07 -0.96 -14.62
C ASP A 486 -10.58 -0.60 -14.49
N VAL A 487 -10.12 -0.40 -13.26
CA VAL A 487 -8.75 -0.02 -12.95
C VAL A 487 -8.13 -1.03 -12.00
N LEU A 488 -6.99 -1.59 -12.39
CA LEU A 488 -6.16 -2.50 -11.61
C LEU A 488 -4.90 -1.76 -11.17
N GLY A 489 -4.45 -1.96 -9.95
CA GLY A 489 -3.17 -1.38 -9.51
C GLY A 489 -2.48 -2.16 -8.42
N GLY A 490 -1.16 -2.16 -8.48
CA GLY A 490 -0.30 -2.72 -7.45
C GLY A 490 0.02 -1.70 -6.37
N THR A 491 -0.08 -2.09 -5.11
CA THR A 491 0.06 -1.19 -3.96
C THR A 491 1.13 -1.65 -3.00
N GLN A 492 1.72 -0.68 -2.31
CA GLN A 492 2.55 -0.97 -1.15
C GLN A 492 1.67 -1.49 0.00
N ASP A 493 2.04 -2.63 0.57
CA ASP A 493 1.47 -3.28 1.77
C ASP A 493 -0.01 -3.71 1.66
N ASN A 494 -0.75 -3.26 0.63
CA ASN A 494 -2.19 -3.51 0.49
C ASN A 494 -2.55 -4.32 -0.77
N GLY A 495 -1.63 -5.11 -1.26
CA GLY A 495 -1.86 -6.06 -2.34
C GLY A 495 -2.04 -5.44 -3.73
N THR A 496 -2.72 -6.18 -4.59
CA THR A 496 -3.15 -5.71 -5.92
C THR A 496 -4.65 -5.47 -5.88
N GLN A 497 -5.08 -4.25 -6.20
CA GLN A 497 -6.45 -3.79 -6.05
C GLN A 497 -7.12 -3.59 -7.41
N LEU A 498 -8.32 -4.13 -7.56
CA LEU A 498 -9.18 -3.95 -8.73
C LEU A 498 -10.39 -3.10 -8.36
N VAL A 499 -10.55 -1.94 -9.00
CA VAL A 499 -11.70 -1.05 -8.85
C VAL A 499 -12.58 -1.16 -10.08
N HIS A 500 -13.85 -1.48 -9.88
CA HIS A 500 -14.84 -1.58 -10.93
C HIS A 500 -15.68 -0.30 -11.00
N THR A 501 -15.52 0.51 -12.05
CA THR A 501 -16.24 1.78 -12.20
C THR A 501 -17.72 1.66 -12.58
N GLY A 502 -18.12 0.49 -13.09
CA GLY A 502 -19.52 0.21 -13.48
C GLY A 502 -20.43 -0.32 -12.37
N MET A 503 -19.97 -0.38 -11.12
CA MET A 503 -20.78 -0.85 -9.99
C MET A 503 -21.57 0.29 -9.34
N SER A 504 -22.64 -0.06 -8.63
CA SER A 504 -23.47 0.89 -7.85
C SER A 504 -22.70 1.59 -6.71
N SER A 505 -21.49 1.14 -6.41
CA SER A 505 -20.53 1.80 -5.54
C SER A 505 -19.15 1.71 -6.19
N PRO A 506 -18.75 2.68 -7.00
CA PRO A 506 -17.50 2.65 -7.77
C PRO A 506 -16.25 2.71 -6.90
N THR A 507 -16.42 2.90 -5.61
CA THR A 507 -15.36 3.14 -4.63
C THR A 507 -14.91 1.89 -3.87
N LYS A 508 -15.57 0.75 -4.10
CA LYS A 508 -15.18 -0.53 -3.53
C LYS A 508 -14.15 -1.20 -4.42
N SER A 509 -13.10 -1.75 -3.81
CA SER A 509 -12.10 -2.55 -4.50
C SER A 509 -12.20 -4.03 -4.16
N ASP A 510 -11.72 -4.86 -5.07
CA ASP A 510 -11.47 -6.26 -4.83
C ASP A 510 -9.96 -6.49 -4.75
N GLU A 511 -9.48 -7.03 -3.63
CA GLU A 511 -8.10 -7.45 -3.49
C GLU A 511 -7.89 -8.75 -4.26
N VAL A 512 -7.17 -8.66 -5.38
CA VAL A 512 -6.90 -9.82 -6.25
C VAL A 512 -5.69 -10.63 -5.81
N ASN A 513 -4.81 -10.02 -5.02
CA ASN A 513 -3.66 -10.68 -4.38
C ASN A 513 -3.12 -9.83 -3.23
N GLY A 514 -2.75 -10.49 -2.12
CA GLY A 514 -2.15 -9.81 -0.96
C GLY A 514 -0.63 -9.65 -1.06
N GLY A 515 -0.04 -8.93 -0.11
CA GLY A 515 1.36 -8.55 -0.03
C GLY A 515 1.64 -7.23 -0.73
N ASP A 516 2.87 -6.98 -1.20
CA ASP A 516 3.15 -5.83 -2.08
C ASP A 516 2.79 -6.16 -3.51
N GLY A 517 1.92 -5.36 -4.11
CA GLY A 517 1.63 -5.39 -5.54
C GLY A 517 2.47 -4.36 -6.29
N PHE A 518 2.94 -4.71 -7.50
CA PHE A 518 3.78 -3.82 -8.31
C PHE A 518 3.18 -3.60 -9.71
N ASP A 519 3.94 -3.94 -10.76
CA ASP A 519 3.47 -3.74 -12.13
C ASP A 519 2.25 -4.61 -12.44
N VAL A 520 1.31 -4.04 -13.18
CA VAL A 520 0.04 -4.66 -13.55
C VAL A 520 -0.27 -4.45 -15.03
N ALA A 521 -1.04 -5.37 -15.60
CA ALA A 521 -1.57 -5.24 -16.96
C ALA A 521 -2.93 -5.94 -17.09
N ILE A 522 -3.79 -5.42 -17.95
CA ILE A 522 -5.06 -6.03 -18.34
C ILE A 522 -5.01 -6.29 -19.84
N SER A 523 -5.18 -7.55 -20.25
CA SER A 523 -5.10 -7.96 -21.66
C SER A 523 -6.43 -7.79 -22.37
N ALA A 524 -6.41 -7.20 -23.55
CA ALA A 524 -7.53 -7.13 -24.46
C ALA A 524 -7.80 -8.49 -25.18
N ALA A 525 -6.84 -9.42 -25.17
CA ALA A 525 -6.90 -10.68 -25.92
C ALA A 525 -8.09 -11.59 -25.55
N GLN A 526 -8.62 -11.49 -24.35
CA GLN A 526 -9.76 -12.27 -23.86
C GLN A 526 -10.84 -11.38 -23.27
N ASP A 527 -11.25 -10.38 -24.03
CA ASP A 527 -12.30 -9.46 -23.62
C ASP A 527 -11.99 -8.76 -22.28
N TYR A 528 -10.73 -8.37 -22.09
CA TYR A 528 -10.24 -7.69 -20.89
C TYR A 528 -10.48 -8.47 -19.58
N LYS A 529 -10.59 -9.80 -19.65
CA LYS A 529 -10.77 -10.65 -18.46
C LYS A 529 -9.46 -11.15 -17.88
N THR A 530 -8.37 -11.12 -18.65
CA THR A 530 -7.07 -11.59 -18.20
C THR A 530 -6.28 -10.42 -17.59
N MET A 531 -5.84 -10.61 -16.35
CA MET A 531 -4.98 -9.69 -15.63
C MET A 531 -3.64 -10.34 -15.36
N PHE A 532 -2.58 -9.54 -15.49
CA PHE A 532 -1.23 -9.88 -15.06
C PHE A 532 -0.82 -8.93 -13.93
N TYR A 533 -0.12 -9.46 -12.93
CA TYR A 533 0.40 -8.65 -11.86
C TYR A 533 1.61 -9.29 -11.20
N THR A 534 2.52 -8.44 -10.76
CA THR A 534 3.73 -8.86 -10.07
C THR A 534 3.62 -8.64 -8.56
N VAL A 535 4.24 -9.54 -7.83
CA VAL A 535 4.55 -9.44 -6.42
C VAL A 535 6.08 -9.40 -6.34
N TYR A 536 6.65 -9.14 -5.21
CA TYR A 536 8.09 -8.98 -5.06
C TYR A 536 8.93 -10.14 -5.67
N PHE A 537 10.12 -9.82 -6.16
CA PHE A 537 11.16 -10.75 -6.64
C PHE A 537 10.70 -11.74 -7.71
N GLY A 538 10.14 -11.25 -8.80
CA GLY A 538 9.81 -12.03 -9.99
C GLY A 538 8.55 -12.89 -9.87
N SER A 539 7.76 -12.77 -8.83
CA SER A 539 6.48 -13.50 -8.73
C SER A 539 5.45 -12.85 -9.65
N LEU A 540 5.37 -13.29 -10.89
CA LEU A 540 4.38 -12.86 -11.88
C LEU A 540 3.20 -13.81 -11.90
N ARG A 541 2.01 -13.26 -11.79
CA ARG A 541 0.75 -13.98 -11.71
C ARG A 541 -0.20 -13.57 -12.81
N ARG A 542 -1.07 -14.51 -13.21
CA ARG A 542 -2.16 -14.32 -14.15
C ARG A 542 -3.48 -14.72 -13.51
N SER A 543 -4.49 -13.89 -13.65
CA SER A 543 -5.89 -14.24 -13.42
C SER A 543 -6.65 -14.09 -14.73
N ILE A 544 -7.49 -15.07 -15.08
CA ILE A 544 -8.20 -15.12 -16.36
C ILE A 544 -9.66 -14.66 -16.31
N ASN A 545 -10.19 -14.40 -15.11
CA ASN A 545 -11.60 -14.01 -14.92
C ASN A 545 -11.73 -12.76 -14.07
N MET A 546 -10.72 -11.91 -14.02
CA MET A 546 -10.68 -10.72 -13.15
C MET A 546 -11.04 -11.06 -11.70
N ASN A 547 -10.55 -12.18 -11.18
CA ASN A 547 -10.81 -12.64 -9.81
C ASN A 547 -9.50 -12.91 -9.07
N ASN A 548 -9.60 -13.31 -7.80
CA ASN A 548 -8.45 -13.64 -6.95
C ASN A 548 -7.86 -15.05 -7.19
N GLN A 549 -8.38 -15.81 -8.16
CA GLN A 549 -7.82 -17.09 -8.54
C GLN A 549 -6.71 -16.90 -9.56
N ALA A 550 -5.48 -16.84 -9.07
CA ALA A 550 -4.33 -16.58 -9.91
C ALA A 550 -3.38 -17.78 -9.99
N THR A 551 -2.82 -17.96 -11.17
CA THR A 551 -1.75 -18.92 -11.43
C THR A 551 -0.41 -18.22 -11.55
N ASN A 552 0.64 -18.80 -10.99
CA ASN A 552 2.00 -18.34 -11.24
C ASN A 552 2.41 -18.80 -12.64
N ILE A 553 2.66 -17.88 -13.55
CA ILE A 553 2.98 -18.17 -14.95
C ILE A 553 4.47 -18.26 -15.25
N ILE A 554 5.32 -18.18 -14.23
CA ILE A 554 6.77 -18.37 -14.36
C ILE A 554 7.17 -19.85 -14.16
N GLN A 555 6.27 -20.67 -13.61
CA GLN A 555 6.56 -22.09 -13.39
C GLN A 555 6.75 -22.88 -14.69
N GLY A 556 7.80 -23.68 -14.75
CA GLY A 556 8.08 -24.57 -15.87
C GLY A 556 8.80 -23.92 -17.05
N THR A 557 9.30 -22.70 -16.88
CA THR A 557 10.10 -22.00 -17.89
C THR A 557 11.59 -22.32 -17.75
N CYS A 558 12.38 -22.06 -18.78
CA CYS A 558 13.82 -22.14 -18.73
C CYS A 558 14.47 -21.07 -17.84
N ILE A 559 13.64 -20.24 -17.19
CA ILE A 559 14.06 -19.15 -16.33
C ILE A 559 13.66 -19.48 -14.89
N ASP A 560 14.62 -19.69 -14.02
CA ASP A 560 14.36 -19.73 -12.57
C ASP A 560 14.49 -18.31 -11.99
N LEU A 561 13.52 -17.47 -12.29
CA LEU A 561 13.43 -16.10 -11.78
C LEU A 561 12.98 -16.02 -10.31
N THR A 562 12.69 -17.16 -9.68
CA THR A 562 12.19 -17.22 -8.30
C THR A 562 13.33 -17.28 -7.27
N GLN A 563 14.59 -17.19 -7.70
CA GLN A 563 15.73 -17.20 -6.78
C GLN A 563 15.86 -15.85 -6.09
N SER A 564 15.79 -15.89 -4.76
CA SER A 564 16.08 -14.75 -3.87
C SER A 564 17.50 -14.22 -4.11
N PRO A 565 17.78 -12.92 -3.92
CA PRO A 565 19.13 -12.37 -3.89
C PRO A 565 20.09 -13.10 -2.97
N ALA A 566 19.59 -13.80 -1.94
CA ALA A 566 20.41 -14.63 -1.04
C ALA A 566 20.99 -15.88 -1.71
N SER A 567 20.51 -16.29 -2.88
CA SER A 567 21.05 -17.42 -3.65
C SER A 567 21.77 -16.95 -4.92
N GLN A 568 22.55 -15.87 -4.83
CA GLN A 568 23.26 -15.20 -5.92
C GLN A 568 24.17 -16.08 -6.78
N ASN A 569 24.33 -17.35 -6.47
CA ASN A 569 25.25 -18.28 -7.12
C ASN A 569 24.56 -19.44 -7.87
N ALA A 570 23.23 -19.43 -7.98
CA ALA A 570 22.57 -20.46 -8.81
C ALA A 570 22.47 -19.95 -10.26
N PRO A 571 23.12 -20.61 -11.23
CA PRO A 571 22.99 -20.24 -12.63
C PRO A 571 21.54 -20.38 -13.08
N GLY A 572 21.04 -19.44 -13.87
CA GLY A 572 19.82 -19.61 -14.63
C GLY A 572 19.90 -20.90 -15.47
N ALA A 573 18.80 -21.37 -16.03
CA ALA A 573 18.79 -22.58 -16.85
C ALA A 573 19.71 -22.50 -18.10
N ASP A 574 20.10 -21.28 -18.47
CA ASP A 574 21.08 -20.99 -19.53
C ASP A 574 22.50 -20.75 -18.99
N GLY A 575 22.74 -20.96 -17.69
CA GLY A 575 24.05 -20.71 -17.04
C GLY A 575 24.26 -19.24 -16.62
N SER A 576 23.28 -18.34 -16.81
CA SER A 576 23.33 -16.95 -16.37
C SER A 576 22.64 -16.78 -15.01
N ALA A 577 23.19 -15.93 -14.14
CA ALA A 577 22.54 -15.53 -12.89
C ALA A 577 21.58 -14.36 -13.17
N ASP A 578 20.33 -14.69 -13.47
CA ASP A 578 19.32 -13.66 -13.71
C ASP A 578 18.68 -13.23 -12.39
N ASN A 579 19.06 -12.06 -11.92
CA ASN A 579 18.42 -11.42 -10.77
C ASN A 579 17.26 -10.55 -11.23
N VAL A 580 16.14 -10.65 -10.52
CA VAL A 580 15.00 -9.74 -10.67
C VAL A 580 14.92 -8.79 -9.48
N ASN A 581 14.54 -7.56 -9.75
CA ASN A 581 14.34 -6.55 -8.70
C ASN A 581 13.23 -6.92 -7.75
N PHE A 582 13.27 -6.33 -6.57
CA PHE A 582 12.14 -6.31 -5.66
C PHE A 582 10.86 -5.89 -6.40
N HIS A 583 10.90 -4.78 -7.12
CA HIS A 583 9.87 -4.34 -8.04
C HIS A 583 10.15 -4.94 -9.44
N THR A 584 9.58 -6.09 -9.72
CA THR A 584 9.71 -6.75 -11.04
C THR A 584 8.87 -6.03 -12.07
N ARG A 585 9.52 -5.51 -13.11
CA ARG A 585 8.85 -4.80 -14.20
C ARG A 585 8.33 -5.76 -15.25
N ILE A 586 7.11 -5.50 -15.69
CA ILE A 586 6.48 -6.17 -16.84
C ILE A 586 5.95 -5.14 -17.82
N HIS A 587 5.72 -5.58 -19.07
CA HIS A 587 5.04 -4.77 -20.07
C HIS A 587 4.22 -5.67 -20.99
N LEU A 588 2.94 -5.35 -21.14
CA LEU A 588 2.05 -6.01 -22.07
C LEU A 588 1.95 -5.19 -23.36
N ALA A 589 2.52 -5.72 -24.46
CA ALA A 589 2.45 -5.11 -25.78
C ALA A 589 1.36 -5.83 -26.60
N GLU A 590 0.29 -5.14 -26.92
CA GLU A 590 -0.82 -5.62 -27.71
C GLU A 590 -1.06 -4.74 -28.92
N SER A 591 -1.33 -5.37 -30.09
CA SER A 591 -1.74 -4.61 -31.29
C SER A 591 -3.12 -4.03 -31.05
N ARG A 592 -3.28 -2.75 -31.39
CA ARG A 592 -4.58 -2.06 -31.34
C ARG A 592 -4.93 -1.66 -32.77
N GLU A 593 -5.94 -2.31 -33.36
CA GLU A 593 -6.52 -1.85 -34.60
C GLU A 593 -7.51 -0.72 -34.29
N ARG A 594 -7.41 0.39 -34.99
CA ARG A 594 -8.47 1.38 -34.97
C ARG A 594 -9.60 0.86 -35.84
N ASP A 595 -10.73 0.59 -35.24
CA ASP A 595 -11.98 0.47 -35.96
C ASP A 595 -12.48 1.89 -36.28
N GLU A 596 -12.41 2.30 -37.52
CA GLU A 596 -12.89 3.62 -37.96
C GLU A 596 -14.42 3.70 -37.93
N ASP A 597 -15.10 2.57 -37.84
CA ASP A 597 -16.56 2.47 -37.86
C ASP A 597 -17.13 2.27 -36.44
N LEU A 598 -17.28 3.38 -35.72
CA LEU A 598 -17.91 3.40 -34.39
C LEU A 598 -19.45 3.24 -34.43
N SER A 599 -20.06 3.07 -35.60
CA SER A 599 -21.51 3.08 -35.81
C SER A 599 -22.18 1.73 -35.61
N SER A 600 -21.45 0.63 -35.51
CA SER A 600 -22.07 -0.68 -35.33
C SER A 600 -22.35 -1.01 -33.87
N ASP A 601 -23.60 -1.27 -33.53
CA ASP A 601 -24.06 -1.83 -32.24
C ASP A 601 -23.54 -3.24 -31.95
N SER A 602 -22.80 -3.85 -32.89
CA SER A 602 -22.15 -5.14 -32.70
C SER A 602 -20.92 -4.93 -31.83
N ILE A 603 -20.92 -5.50 -30.65
CA ILE A 603 -19.81 -5.62 -29.73
C ILE A 603 -18.81 -6.64 -30.35
N ASP A 604 -18.20 -6.29 -31.47
CA ASP A 604 -17.01 -6.97 -31.92
C ASP A 604 -15.84 -6.35 -31.15
N ILE A 605 -15.46 -7.04 -30.11
CA ILE A 605 -14.37 -6.66 -29.22
C ILE A 605 -13.11 -6.83 -30.03
N ASP A 606 -12.40 -5.73 -30.27
CA ASP A 606 -11.14 -5.73 -30.98
C ASP A 606 -10.14 -6.65 -30.26
N LYS A 607 -10.11 -7.89 -30.68
CA LYS A 607 -9.09 -8.83 -30.22
C LYS A 607 -7.77 -8.38 -30.83
N PRO A 608 -6.72 -8.18 -30.02
CA PRO A 608 -5.42 -7.85 -30.55
C PRO A 608 -4.99 -8.99 -31.50
N LYS A 609 -4.50 -8.64 -32.66
CA LYS A 609 -3.91 -9.62 -33.60
C LYS A 609 -2.70 -10.29 -32.96
N ARG A 610 -2.07 -9.61 -32.03
CA ARG A 610 -0.91 -10.08 -31.32
C ARG A 610 -0.86 -9.53 -29.90
N SER A 611 -0.49 -10.39 -28.95
CA SER A 611 -0.27 -10.03 -27.55
C SER A 611 1.07 -10.62 -27.11
N LEU A 612 1.96 -9.77 -26.61
CA LEU A 612 3.28 -10.12 -26.12
C LEU A 612 3.44 -9.60 -24.68
N LEU A 613 3.78 -10.48 -23.75
CA LEU A 613 4.09 -10.09 -22.38
C LEU A 613 5.60 -10.12 -22.19
N PHE A 614 6.17 -8.99 -21.76
CA PHE A 614 7.58 -8.80 -21.45
C PHE A 614 7.81 -8.83 -19.94
N MET A 615 8.99 -9.32 -19.56
CA MET A 615 9.51 -9.25 -18.21
C MET A 615 11.00 -8.89 -18.25
N PHE A 616 11.45 -8.06 -17.32
CA PHE A 616 12.79 -7.47 -17.33
C PHE A 616 13.60 -7.90 -16.10
N ALA A 617 14.83 -8.39 -16.35
CA ALA A 617 15.77 -8.74 -15.31
C ALA A 617 16.79 -7.61 -15.04
N ASN A 618 17.45 -7.64 -13.87
CA ASN A 618 18.41 -6.61 -13.43
C ASN A 618 19.68 -6.51 -14.27
N ASN A 619 20.04 -7.60 -14.93
CA ASN A 619 21.22 -7.65 -15.82
C ASN A 619 20.93 -7.16 -17.23
N GLY A 620 19.73 -6.60 -17.48
CA GLY A 620 19.29 -6.13 -18.78
C GLY A 620 18.75 -7.24 -19.70
N ASN A 621 18.62 -8.47 -19.24
CA ASN A 621 17.97 -9.52 -19.99
C ASN A 621 16.47 -9.23 -20.13
N VAL A 622 15.97 -9.43 -21.33
CA VAL A 622 14.56 -9.23 -21.69
C VAL A 622 13.94 -10.55 -22.06
N TYR A 623 12.89 -10.90 -21.36
CA TYR A 623 12.11 -12.11 -21.59
C TYR A 623 10.77 -11.74 -22.19
N VAL A 624 10.28 -12.53 -23.14
CA VAL A 624 9.01 -12.30 -23.84
C VAL A 624 8.28 -13.62 -24.04
N THR A 625 6.96 -13.54 -24.02
CA THR A 625 6.06 -14.68 -24.34
C THR A 625 4.87 -14.19 -25.16
N ASP A 626 4.35 -15.05 -26.06
CA ASP A 626 3.14 -14.81 -26.86
C ASP A 626 1.94 -15.68 -26.41
N ASN A 627 2.13 -16.51 -25.37
CA ASN A 627 1.08 -17.39 -24.88
C ASN A 627 0.69 -17.12 -23.40
N ALA A 628 1.04 -15.97 -22.86
CA ALA A 628 0.74 -15.63 -21.46
C ALA A 628 -0.78 -15.62 -21.15
N HIS A 629 -1.61 -15.29 -22.13
CA HIS A 629 -3.07 -15.20 -22.00
C HIS A 629 -3.82 -16.53 -22.14
N LYS A 630 -3.15 -17.62 -22.58
CA LYS A 630 -3.78 -18.91 -22.81
C LYS A 630 -3.98 -19.68 -21.52
N ASP A 631 -5.24 -19.96 -21.20
CA ASP A 631 -5.58 -20.77 -20.05
C ASP A 631 -5.28 -22.26 -20.26
N GLY A 632 -4.89 -22.95 -19.17
CA GLY A 632 -4.56 -24.38 -19.22
C GLY A 632 -3.24 -24.72 -19.93
N GLU A 633 -2.59 -23.77 -20.58
CA GLU A 633 -1.27 -23.93 -21.16
C GLU A 633 -0.15 -23.45 -20.23
N ILE A 634 1.01 -24.12 -20.30
CA ILE A 634 2.22 -23.65 -19.65
C ILE A 634 2.72 -22.41 -20.40
N THR A 635 2.88 -21.29 -19.69
CA THR A 635 3.44 -20.08 -20.28
C THR A 635 4.92 -20.31 -20.59
N ARG A 636 5.29 -20.10 -21.85
CA ARG A 636 6.64 -20.34 -22.38
C ARG A 636 7.36 -19.01 -22.57
N TRP A 637 8.37 -18.77 -21.79
CA TRP A 637 9.19 -17.56 -21.86
C TRP A 637 10.41 -17.77 -22.74
N VAL A 638 10.75 -16.75 -23.50
CA VAL A 638 11.90 -16.74 -24.39
C VAL A 638 12.77 -15.54 -24.05
N ARG A 639 14.08 -15.74 -23.89
CA ARG A 639 15.06 -14.67 -23.85
C ARG A 639 15.25 -14.10 -25.26
N THR A 640 15.27 -12.79 -25.42
CA THR A 640 15.36 -12.16 -26.74
C THR A 640 16.71 -12.36 -27.46
N GLY A 641 17.68 -12.98 -26.83
CA GLY A 641 19.00 -13.29 -27.41
C GLY A 641 19.94 -12.11 -27.57
N VAL A 642 19.43 -10.89 -27.44
CA VAL A 642 20.20 -9.65 -27.59
C VAL A 642 20.04 -8.85 -26.31
N ASN A 643 21.15 -8.54 -25.63
CA ASN A 643 21.14 -7.56 -24.53
C ASN A 643 20.94 -6.17 -25.13
N PRO A 644 19.87 -5.44 -24.78
CA PRO A 644 19.61 -4.12 -25.34
C PRO A 644 20.62 -3.04 -24.89
N GLY A 645 21.57 -3.40 -24.00
CA GLY A 645 22.53 -2.44 -23.44
C GLY A 645 21.92 -1.48 -22.42
N ILE A 646 20.80 -1.87 -21.81
CA ILE A 646 20.15 -1.23 -20.67
C ILE A 646 20.29 -2.19 -19.49
N SER A 647 20.92 -1.76 -18.40
CA SER A 647 21.15 -2.63 -17.24
C SER A 647 19.91 -2.89 -16.41
N GLN A 648 18.95 -1.96 -16.41
CA GLN A 648 17.65 -2.07 -15.77
C GLN A 648 16.61 -1.35 -16.60
N VAL A 649 15.54 -2.04 -16.99
CA VAL A 649 14.42 -1.45 -17.72
C VAL A 649 13.39 -0.90 -16.71
N PHE A 650 12.93 0.33 -16.91
CA PHE A 650 11.96 1.00 -16.06
C PHE A 650 10.62 1.27 -16.77
N GLY A 651 10.63 1.31 -18.08
CA GLY A 651 9.45 1.50 -18.90
C GLY A 651 9.63 1.03 -20.33
N MET A 652 8.51 0.64 -20.93
CA MET A 652 8.39 0.31 -22.35
C MET A 652 7.03 0.78 -22.85
N HIS A 653 6.97 1.23 -24.12
CA HIS A 653 5.71 1.53 -24.79
C HIS A 653 5.87 1.31 -26.30
N GLN A 654 4.78 0.93 -26.99
CA GLN A 654 4.79 0.52 -28.40
C GLN A 654 3.82 1.33 -29.26
N THR A 655 3.99 1.24 -30.57
CA THR A 655 3.01 1.67 -31.57
C THR A 655 1.81 0.73 -31.63
N ALA A 656 0.66 1.20 -32.12
CA ALA A 656 -0.57 0.42 -32.20
C ALA A 656 -0.43 -0.87 -33.03
N ASP A 657 0.39 -0.85 -34.07
CA ASP A 657 0.65 -1.96 -34.97
C ASP A 657 1.76 -2.89 -34.49
N LEU A 658 2.38 -2.63 -33.34
CA LEU A 658 3.56 -3.33 -32.81
C LEU A 658 4.79 -3.31 -33.72
N SER A 659 4.82 -2.49 -34.77
CA SER A 659 6.02 -2.40 -35.63
C SER A 659 7.22 -1.84 -34.87
N THR A 660 6.97 -0.95 -33.91
CA THR A 660 7.99 -0.23 -33.15
C THR A 660 7.58 -0.11 -31.69
N ALA A 661 8.56 -0.20 -30.77
CA ALA A 661 8.44 0.14 -29.37
C ALA A 661 9.70 0.88 -28.89
N TYR A 662 9.60 1.49 -27.71
CA TYR A 662 10.74 2.12 -27.03
C TYR A 662 10.86 1.55 -25.64
N MET A 663 12.09 1.30 -25.24
CA MET A 663 12.45 0.77 -23.93
C MET A 663 13.44 1.73 -23.26
N VAL A 664 13.18 2.10 -22.02
CA VAL A 664 13.97 3.07 -21.26
C VAL A 664 14.41 2.51 -19.91
N GLY A 665 15.53 3.00 -19.43
CA GLY A 665 16.05 2.58 -18.14
C GLY A 665 17.46 3.09 -17.83
N ALA A 666 18.14 2.36 -16.94
CA ALA A 666 19.54 2.61 -16.65
C ALA A 666 20.41 2.20 -17.85
N GLY A 667 21.00 3.18 -18.50
CA GLY A 667 21.73 3.03 -19.77
C GLY A 667 21.06 3.71 -20.97
N GLY A 668 19.95 4.43 -20.73
CA GLY A 668 19.30 5.29 -21.75
C GLY A 668 18.07 4.68 -22.39
N ILE A 669 17.91 4.87 -23.69
CA ILE A 669 16.76 4.46 -24.49
C ILE A 669 17.17 3.52 -25.63
N ARG A 670 16.29 2.58 -25.96
CA ARG A 670 16.41 1.73 -27.17
C ARG A 670 15.11 1.74 -27.94
N LYS A 671 15.22 1.81 -29.27
CA LYS A 671 14.15 1.53 -30.21
C LYS A 671 14.10 0.03 -30.44
N VAL A 672 12.92 -0.56 -30.29
CA VAL A 672 12.65 -1.99 -30.50
C VAL A 672 11.77 -2.12 -31.73
N THR A 673 12.15 -2.93 -32.69
CA THR A 673 11.38 -3.14 -33.93
C THR A 673 11.08 -4.60 -34.16
N GLY A 674 10.04 -4.86 -34.96
CA GLY A 674 9.66 -6.20 -35.39
C GLY A 674 8.84 -7.02 -34.38
N LEU A 675 8.19 -6.37 -33.41
CA LEU A 675 7.30 -7.08 -32.48
C LEU A 675 6.10 -7.68 -33.22
N ASP A 676 5.62 -7.03 -34.30
CA ASP A 676 4.57 -7.50 -35.22
C ASP A 676 4.96 -8.79 -35.94
N LYS A 677 6.26 -8.99 -36.17
CA LYS A 677 6.84 -10.11 -36.95
C LYS A 677 7.62 -11.11 -36.08
N ALA A 678 7.60 -10.93 -34.75
CA ALA A 678 8.34 -11.82 -33.87
C ALA A 678 7.91 -13.28 -34.04
N ASN A 679 8.86 -14.15 -34.33
CA ASN A 679 8.59 -15.58 -34.57
C ASN A 679 9.17 -16.40 -33.41
N PHE A 680 8.27 -17.08 -32.69
CA PHE A 680 8.58 -17.92 -31.55
C PHE A 680 8.76 -19.37 -31.99
N LYS A 681 9.90 -19.95 -31.70
CA LYS A 681 10.16 -21.39 -31.90
C LYS A 681 10.24 -22.04 -30.54
N TYR A 682 9.26 -22.84 -30.23
CA TYR A 682 9.20 -23.64 -29.02
C TYR A 682 9.69 -25.05 -29.35
N GLU A 683 10.75 -25.51 -28.68
CA GLU A 683 11.18 -26.90 -28.79
C GLU A 683 10.18 -27.82 -28.07
N ASP A 684 9.99 -29.03 -28.57
CA ASP A 684 9.10 -30.02 -27.95
C ASP A 684 9.54 -30.29 -26.50
N PHE A 685 8.57 -30.26 -25.61
CA PHE A 685 8.76 -30.45 -24.18
C PHE A 685 9.25 -31.86 -23.89
N LYS A 686 10.54 -32.05 -23.68
CA LYS A 686 11.12 -33.30 -23.14
C LYS A 686 11.58 -33.01 -21.71
N PRO A 687 10.93 -33.58 -20.68
CA PRO A 687 11.39 -33.42 -19.29
C PRO A 687 12.80 -33.96 -19.17
N ASN A 688 13.74 -33.10 -18.82
CA ASN A 688 15.10 -33.52 -18.47
C ASN A 688 15.11 -33.88 -16.96
N PRO A 689 15.74 -34.98 -16.53
CA PRO A 689 15.82 -35.34 -15.14
C PRO A 689 16.47 -34.28 -14.23
N ASN A 690 17.18 -33.32 -14.81
CA ASN A 690 17.78 -32.20 -14.10
C ASN A 690 16.89 -30.94 -14.04
N ASN A 691 15.62 -31.00 -14.46
CA ASN A 691 14.68 -29.87 -14.53
C ASN A 691 15.16 -28.68 -15.39
N ILE A 692 16.10 -28.86 -16.29
CA ILE A 692 16.54 -27.87 -17.26
C ILE A 692 15.69 -28.04 -18.51
N TYR A 693 14.77 -27.10 -18.78
CA TYR A 693 13.98 -27.10 -20.00
C TYR A 693 14.75 -26.34 -21.09
N PRO A 694 14.80 -26.84 -22.33
CA PRO A 694 15.41 -26.12 -23.42
C PRO A 694 14.68 -24.78 -23.64
N CYS A 695 15.44 -23.69 -23.70
CA CYS A 695 14.89 -22.38 -23.95
C CYS A 695 14.45 -22.28 -25.41
N ALA A 696 13.21 -21.82 -25.62
CA ALA A 696 12.74 -21.46 -26.96
C ALA A 696 13.55 -20.25 -27.49
N SER A 697 13.52 -20.03 -28.77
CA SER A 697 14.14 -18.87 -29.42
C SER A 697 13.06 -17.94 -30.01
N VAL A 698 13.35 -16.66 -30.04
CA VAL A 698 12.55 -15.66 -30.76
C VAL A 698 13.43 -14.96 -31.80
N THR A 699 12.91 -14.81 -33.00
CA THR A 699 13.55 -14.06 -34.09
C THR A 699 12.64 -12.93 -34.54
N GLY A 700 13.18 -11.95 -35.23
CA GLY A 700 12.44 -10.80 -35.75
C GLY A 700 12.47 -9.57 -34.86
N ILE A 701 12.80 -9.68 -33.57
CA ILE A 701 12.95 -8.54 -32.67
C ILE A 701 14.37 -7.98 -32.78
N SER A 702 14.48 -6.65 -32.96
CA SER A 702 15.75 -5.95 -33.04
C SER A 702 15.79 -4.75 -32.12
N PHE A 703 16.95 -4.45 -31.54
CA PHE A 703 17.20 -3.30 -30.67
C PHE A 703 18.21 -2.35 -31.30
N SER A 704 17.89 -1.07 -31.31
CA SER A 704 18.80 -0.03 -31.83
C SER A 704 18.85 1.18 -30.87
N THR A 705 19.95 1.92 -30.90
CA THR A 705 20.08 3.17 -30.17
C THR A 705 19.38 4.31 -30.90
N VAL A 706 18.85 5.28 -30.13
CA VAL A 706 18.32 6.53 -30.66
C VAL A 706 19.24 7.69 -30.26
N THR A 707 19.18 8.81 -30.96
CA THR A 707 20.01 9.98 -30.74
C THR A 707 19.27 11.07 -29.95
N GLY A 708 20.02 12.04 -29.39
CA GLY A 708 19.47 13.22 -28.74
C GLY A 708 19.20 13.07 -27.24
N ILE A 709 19.32 11.88 -26.66
CA ILE A 709 19.24 11.66 -25.22
C ILE A 709 20.55 11.04 -24.73
N ASN A 710 21.36 11.82 -24.02
CA ASN A 710 22.66 11.39 -23.46
C ASN A 710 22.61 11.28 -21.93
N VAL A 711 21.46 10.88 -21.37
CA VAL A 711 21.27 10.75 -19.93
C VAL A 711 20.90 9.31 -19.59
N GLY A 712 21.53 8.76 -18.56
CA GLY A 712 21.13 7.50 -17.96
C GLY A 712 19.91 7.67 -17.05
N ASN A 713 19.28 6.55 -16.65
CA ASN A 713 18.15 6.52 -15.68
C ASN A 713 16.88 7.22 -16.16
N LEU A 714 16.51 6.93 -17.41
CA LEU A 714 15.22 7.31 -17.95
C LEU A 714 14.11 6.50 -17.26
N GLY A 715 13.03 7.17 -16.84
CA GLY A 715 12.02 6.59 -15.99
C GLY A 715 10.87 5.95 -16.72
N ASN A 716 10.36 6.63 -17.75
CA ASN A 716 9.19 6.18 -18.49
C ASN A 716 9.26 6.65 -19.94
N VAL A 717 8.52 5.98 -20.81
CA VAL A 717 8.31 6.35 -22.20
C VAL A 717 6.85 6.17 -22.57
N TYR A 718 6.32 7.10 -23.36
CA TYR A 718 5.00 6.99 -23.99
C TYR A 718 5.13 7.25 -25.48
N VAL A 719 4.46 6.42 -26.27
CA VAL A 719 4.36 6.53 -27.72
C VAL A 719 2.91 6.84 -28.04
N ARG A 720 2.64 7.99 -28.70
CA ARG A 720 1.32 8.30 -29.19
C ARG A 720 0.99 7.40 -30.37
N GLN A 721 -0.21 6.85 -30.37
CA GLN A 721 -0.67 5.92 -31.39
C GLN A 721 -1.33 6.68 -32.52
N THR A 722 -0.54 7.28 -33.41
CA THR A 722 -1.07 7.98 -34.59
C THR A 722 -1.72 7.02 -35.59
N PRO A 723 -2.81 7.44 -36.28
CA PRO A 723 -3.57 6.57 -37.18
C PRO A 723 -2.86 6.16 -38.46
N THR A 724 -1.89 6.94 -38.92
CA THR A 724 -1.29 6.74 -40.24
C THR A 724 0.20 7.06 -40.27
N GLY A 725 1.01 6.12 -40.76
CA GLY A 725 2.39 6.33 -41.19
C GLY A 725 3.47 5.89 -40.22
N ASN A 726 4.72 5.95 -40.70
CA ASN A 726 5.92 5.54 -39.96
C ASN A 726 6.41 6.55 -38.90
N ASN A 727 5.75 7.71 -38.80
CA ASN A 727 6.08 8.78 -37.84
C ASN A 727 5.16 8.68 -36.64
N HIS A 728 5.75 8.69 -35.46
CA HIS A 728 5.02 8.66 -34.21
C HIS A 728 5.72 9.51 -33.16
N GLU A 729 4.94 10.20 -32.39
CA GLU A 729 5.43 11.05 -31.32
C GLU A 729 5.81 10.19 -30.11
N VAL A 730 6.92 10.56 -29.49
CA VAL A 730 7.44 9.87 -28.31
C VAL A 730 7.82 10.88 -27.23
N VAL A 731 7.35 10.70 -26.02
CA VAL A 731 7.81 11.43 -24.83
C VAL A 731 8.53 10.50 -23.89
N VAL A 732 9.66 10.96 -23.33
CA VAL A 732 10.51 10.22 -22.40
C VAL A 732 10.73 11.08 -21.17
N THR A 733 10.72 10.44 -19.99
CA THR A 733 10.91 11.11 -18.70
C THR A 733 12.18 10.61 -17.99
N GLN A 734 12.70 11.45 -17.10
CA GLN A 734 13.89 11.13 -16.30
C GLN A 734 13.59 11.19 -14.80
N TYR A 735 13.98 10.14 -14.08
CA TYR A 735 13.97 10.06 -12.62
C TYR A 735 15.05 10.93 -11.98
N GLY A 736 14.88 11.13 -10.67
CA GLY A 736 15.89 11.74 -9.82
C GLY A 736 16.06 13.24 -9.98
N PHE A 737 16.90 13.78 -9.13
CA PHE A 737 17.33 15.18 -9.16
C PHE A 737 18.59 15.37 -10.02
N GLY A 738 19.05 16.62 -10.17
CA GLY A 738 20.16 16.97 -11.05
C GLY A 738 19.76 16.97 -12.53
N GLY A 739 20.69 17.37 -13.39
CA GLY A 739 20.46 17.50 -14.83
C GLY A 739 19.75 18.77 -15.24
N THR A 740 19.71 19.00 -16.55
CA THR A 740 19.14 20.21 -17.15
C THR A 740 17.74 19.98 -17.70
N SER A 741 17.36 18.73 -17.97
CA SER A 741 16.03 18.39 -18.48
C SER A 741 15.54 17.07 -17.93
N LYS A 742 14.24 17.01 -17.64
CA LYS A 742 13.51 15.83 -17.14
C LYS A 742 12.51 15.27 -18.15
N VAL A 743 12.24 16.01 -19.23
CA VAL A 743 11.32 15.61 -20.29
C VAL A 743 12.02 15.75 -21.63
N PHE A 744 11.90 14.73 -22.46
CA PHE A 744 12.40 14.67 -23.83
C PHE A 744 11.27 14.28 -24.77
N TYR A 745 11.21 14.90 -25.93
CA TYR A 745 10.15 14.65 -26.91
C TYR A 745 10.74 14.48 -28.31
N SER A 746 10.14 13.59 -29.07
CA SER A 746 10.46 13.35 -30.49
C SER A 746 9.17 13.33 -31.31
N LYS A 747 9.20 13.97 -32.49
CA LYS A 747 8.10 13.95 -33.48
C LYS A 747 8.13 12.71 -34.38
N ASP A 748 9.27 12.04 -34.47
CA ASP A 748 9.51 10.95 -35.44
C ASP A 748 10.06 9.67 -34.78
N GLY A 749 10.22 9.71 -33.46
CA GLY A 749 10.80 8.60 -32.71
C GLY A 749 12.29 8.34 -32.95
N ASN A 750 13.02 9.19 -33.66
CA ASN A 750 14.43 9.00 -33.98
C ASN A 750 15.33 10.09 -33.39
N SER A 751 14.85 11.34 -33.33
CA SER A 751 15.56 12.48 -32.80
C SER A 751 14.79 13.12 -31.64
N PHE A 752 15.43 13.23 -30.47
CA PHE A 752 14.82 13.75 -29.26
C PHE A 752 15.35 15.13 -28.90
N GLU A 753 14.47 16.00 -28.45
CA GLU A 753 14.74 17.33 -27.94
C GLU A 753 14.36 17.44 -26.47
N ALA A 754 15.19 18.12 -25.66
CA ALA A 754 14.89 18.42 -24.27
C ALA A 754 13.75 19.45 -24.18
N LYS A 755 12.72 19.17 -23.37
CA LYS A 755 11.48 19.97 -23.22
C LYS A 755 11.28 20.46 -21.78
N GLN A 756 12.35 20.92 -21.13
CA GLN A 756 12.29 21.40 -19.75
C GLN A 756 11.44 22.66 -19.60
N GLY A 757 11.57 23.60 -20.53
CA GLY A 757 10.82 24.88 -20.48
C GLY A 757 10.99 25.59 -19.14
N ASP A 758 9.88 25.96 -18.55
CA ASP A 758 9.81 26.58 -17.21
C ASP A 758 9.44 25.60 -16.08
N LEU A 759 9.47 24.29 -16.34
CA LEU A 759 9.30 23.26 -15.32
C LEU A 759 10.47 23.33 -14.32
N PRO A 760 10.22 23.34 -13.00
CA PRO A 760 11.30 23.12 -12.03
C PRO A 760 12.02 21.80 -12.31
N VAL A 761 13.33 21.73 -12.01
CA VAL A 761 14.07 20.46 -12.13
C VAL A 761 13.66 19.54 -10.99
N ILE A 762 12.64 18.73 -11.24
CA ILE A 762 12.00 17.79 -10.31
C ILE A 762 11.96 16.40 -10.95
N PRO A 763 11.96 15.31 -10.16
CA PRO A 763 11.78 13.98 -10.71
C PRO A 763 10.46 13.87 -11.49
N VAL A 764 10.51 13.36 -12.73
CA VAL A 764 9.35 13.10 -13.57
C VAL A 764 9.24 11.59 -13.78
N TYR A 765 8.12 11.01 -13.31
CA TYR A 765 7.94 9.57 -13.22
C TYR A 765 7.24 8.96 -14.42
N CYS A 766 6.28 9.66 -14.98
CA CYS A 766 5.52 9.20 -16.13
C CYS A 766 5.06 10.38 -17.00
N ALA A 767 4.69 10.06 -18.24
CA ALA A 767 4.09 11.02 -19.15
C ALA A 767 3.08 10.33 -20.05
N ILE A 768 2.14 11.10 -20.61
CA ILE A 768 1.29 10.75 -21.73
C ILE A 768 1.28 11.90 -22.74
N ILE A 769 1.12 11.57 -24.01
CA ILE A 769 0.75 12.51 -25.06
C ILE A 769 -0.74 12.31 -25.32
N ASP A 770 -1.50 13.38 -25.36
CA ASP A 770 -2.91 13.30 -25.68
C ASP A 770 -3.13 12.70 -27.07
N GLU A 771 -3.95 11.67 -27.15
CA GLU A 771 -4.22 10.97 -28.42
C GLU A 771 -4.99 11.83 -29.42
N ASP A 772 -5.77 12.81 -28.95
CA ASP A 772 -6.53 13.75 -29.79
C ASP A 772 -5.72 15.03 -30.13
N ASP A 773 -4.77 15.45 -29.27
CA ASP A 773 -3.89 16.61 -29.50
C ASP A 773 -2.41 16.30 -29.22
N PRO A 774 -1.56 16.16 -30.26
CA PRO A 774 -0.14 15.84 -30.07
C PRO A 774 0.66 16.96 -29.39
N ASN A 775 0.12 18.18 -29.22
CA ASN A 775 0.79 19.25 -28.49
C ASN A 775 0.51 19.21 -26.99
N HIS A 776 -0.54 18.52 -26.59
CA HIS A 776 -0.91 18.39 -25.19
C HIS A 776 -0.24 17.18 -24.56
N VAL A 777 0.55 17.43 -23.52
CA VAL A 777 1.30 16.42 -22.77
C VAL A 777 1.08 16.61 -21.28
N LEU A 778 0.78 15.51 -20.59
CA LEU A 778 0.72 15.45 -19.14
C LEU A 778 1.92 14.70 -18.60
N ILE A 779 2.46 15.15 -17.46
CA ILE A 779 3.53 14.47 -16.75
C ILE A 779 3.19 14.28 -15.27
N GLY A 780 3.51 13.09 -14.72
CA GLY A 780 3.43 12.77 -13.31
C GLY A 780 4.79 12.96 -12.64
N THR A 781 4.82 13.70 -11.55
CA THR A 781 6.03 14.13 -10.86
C THR A 781 6.04 13.76 -9.37
N GLU A 782 7.11 14.09 -8.67
CA GLU A 782 7.20 14.02 -7.20
C GLU A 782 6.17 14.93 -6.51
N PHE A 783 5.74 16.02 -7.16
CA PHE A 783 4.86 17.04 -6.61
C PHE A 783 3.54 17.16 -7.38
N GLY A 784 2.99 16.03 -7.83
CA GLY A 784 1.74 15.96 -8.57
C GLY A 784 1.91 16.01 -10.08
N ILE A 785 0.94 16.60 -10.78
CA ILE A 785 0.82 16.61 -12.24
C ILE A 785 1.12 18.00 -12.80
N TYR A 786 1.80 18.02 -13.92
CA TYR A 786 1.95 19.19 -14.79
C TYR A 786 1.48 18.85 -16.20
N GLU A 787 1.00 19.84 -16.92
CA GLU A 787 0.61 19.72 -18.31
C GLU A 787 1.18 20.86 -19.16
N THR A 788 1.25 20.63 -20.45
CA THR A 788 1.58 21.64 -21.48
C THR A 788 0.76 21.40 -22.74
N ASP A 789 0.33 22.46 -23.38
CA ASP A 789 -0.39 22.47 -24.68
C ASP A 789 0.53 22.83 -25.86
N ASN A 790 1.83 22.95 -25.63
CA ASN A 790 2.77 23.42 -26.63
C ASN A 790 4.08 22.64 -26.70
N ILE A 791 4.04 21.31 -26.48
CA ILE A 791 5.26 20.47 -26.48
C ILE A 791 6.08 20.56 -27.76
N SER A 792 5.47 20.90 -28.89
CA SER A 792 6.11 20.95 -30.21
C SER A 792 7.01 22.17 -30.43
N VAL A 793 6.89 23.25 -29.63
CA VAL A 793 7.76 24.43 -29.73
C VAL A 793 9.19 24.11 -29.25
N PRO A 794 10.21 24.95 -29.57
CA PRO A 794 11.56 24.76 -29.02
C PRO A 794 11.54 24.61 -27.50
N GLY A 795 12.38 23.72 -26.97
CA GLY A 795 12.34 23.28 -25.58
C GLY A 795 12.39 24.39 -24.54
N SER A 796 13.08 25.50 -24.80
CA SER A 796 13.14 26.69 -23.92
C SER A 796 11.82 27.49 -23.88
N GLN A 797 10.91 27.28 -24.81
CA GLN A 797 9.62 28.00 -24.94
C GLN A 797 8.46 27.21 -24.38
N VAL A 798 8.64 25.94 -24.03
CA VAL A 798 7.60 25.09 -23.44
C VAL A 798 7.14 25.67 -22.12
N LYS A 799 5.80 25.74 -21.93
CA LYS A 799 5.20 26.22 -20.70
C LYS A 799 4.47 25.07 -19.99
N TRP A 800 4.92 24.77 -18.79
CA TRP A 800 4.31 23.76 -17.93
C TRP A 800 3.42 24.41 -16.88
N VAL A 801 2.19 23.95 -16.74
CA VAL A 801 1.24 24.41 -15.72
C VAL A 801 0.87 23.24 -14.79
N PRO A 802 0.69 23.48 -13.48
CA PRO A 802 0.23 22.42 -12.59
C PRO A 802 -1.23 22.08 -12.87
N ALA A 803 -1.54 20.78 -12.87
CA ALA A 803 -2.87 20.21 -13.10
C ALA A 803 -3.33 19.36 -11.90
N ASN A 804 -3.19 19.90 -10.68
CA ASN A 804 -3.33 19.18 -9.41
C ASN A 804 -4.69 19.36 -8.71
N LYS A 805 -5.68 19.97 -9.34
CA LYS A 805 -7.01 20.17 -8.73
C LYS A 805 -7.56 18.84 -8.21
N ASN A 806 -7.99 18.82 -6.97
CA ASN A 806 -8.46 17.64 -6.22
C ASN A 806 -7.40 16.58 -5.88
N ILE A 807 -6.20 16.61 -6.48
CA ILE A 807 -5.13 15.62 -6.23
C ILE A 807 -4.15 16.12 -5.16
N GLY A 808 -3.69 17.38 -5.28
CA GLY A 808 -2.64 17.93 -4.42
C GLY A 808 -1.22 17.46 -4.80
N SER A 809 -0.27 17.82 -3.94
CA SER A 809 1.17 17.55 -4.17
C SER A 809 1.57 16.14 -3.75
N VAL A 810 0.99 15.12 -4.37
CA VAL A 810 1.30 13.69 -4.13
C VAL A 810 2.15 13.12 -5.28
N PRO A 811 3.10 12.21 -5.03
CA PRO A 811 3.82 11.56 -6.12
C PRO A 811 2.88 10.78 -7.05
N VAL A 812 3.03 10.97 -8.37
CA VAL A 812 2.25 10.28 -9.41
C VAL A 812 3.20 9.42 -10.22
N PHE A 813 3.21 8.11 -9.95
CA PHE A 813 4.18 7.19 -10.55
C PHE A 813 3.76 6.68 -11.92
N ARG A 814 2.45 6.60 -12.19
CA ARG A 814 1.93 6.08 -13.45
C ARG A 814 0.69 6.81 -13.92
N MET A 815 0.60 6.95 -15.23
CA MET A 815 -0.57 7.39 -15.97
C MET A 815 -0.89 6.39 -17.07
N ARG A 816 -2.16 6.24 -17.39
CA ARG A 816 -2.66 5.49 -18.54
C ARG A 816 -3.76 6.26 -19.22
N GLN A 817 -3.79 6.20 -20.54
CA GLN A 817 -4.86 6.75 -21.34
C GLN A 817 -5.56 5.58 -22.05
N GLU A 818 -6.89 5.49 -21.87
CA GLU A 818 -7.71 4.45 -22.50
C GLU A 818 -8.93 5.06 -23.17
N ARG A 819 -9.23 4.57 -24.39
CA ARG A 819 -10.41 4.97 -25.12
C ARG A 819 -11.60 4.15 -24.66
N LEU A 820 -12.57 4.79 -24.05
CA LEU A 820 -13.82 4.11 -23.68
C LEU A 820 -14.62 3.77 -24.94
N LYS A 821 -14.80 2.50 -25.22
CA LYS A 821 -15.34 1.96 -26.49
C LYS A 821 -16.68 2.59 -26.90
N LYS A 822 -17.61 2.78 -25.98
CA LYS A 822 -18.95 3.28 -26.28
C LYS A 822 -19.02 4.76 -26.63
N TYR A 823 -18.02 5.56 -26.19
CA TYR A 823 -18.09 7.02 -26.27
C TYR A 823 -17.03 7.60 -27.19
N GLY A 824 -16.10 6.80 -27.67
CA GLY A 824 -14.98 7.28 -28.45
C GLY A 824 -14.04 8.25 -27.72
N CYS A 825 -14.19 8.39 -26.41
CA CYS A 825 -13.49 9.37 -25.59
C CYS A 825 -12.28 8.76 -24.94
N TRP A 826 -11.20 9.55 -24.90
CA TRP A 826 -10.00 9.21 -24.14
C TRP A 826 -10.17 9.64 -22.67
N MET A 827 -9.95 8.70 -21.78
CA MET A 827 -9.89 8.89 -20.34
C MET A 827 -8.46 8.73 -19.87
N VAL A 828 -8.02 9.62 -19.00
CA VAL A 828 -6.74 9.48 -18.30
C VAL A 828 -6.97 8.96 -16.89
N TYR A 829 -6.24 7.92 -16.56
CA TYR A 829 -6.21 7.31 -15.24
C TYR A 829 -4.85 7.51 -14.61
N ILE A 830 -4.80 7.83 -13.33
CA ILE A 830 -3.56 7.95 -12.57
C ILE A 830 -3.60 7.10 -11.31
N GLY A 831 -2.45 6.52 -10.98
CA GLY A 831 -2.15 5.90 -9.69
C GLY A 831 -1.24 6.82 -8.88
N THR A 832 -1.74 7.31 -7.75
CA THR A 832 -0.96 8.16 -6.85
C THR A 832 -0.31 7.34 -5.74
N HIS A 833 0.82 7.79 -5.24
CA HIS A 833 1.46 7.12 -4.12
C HIS A 833 1.02 7.73 -2.78
N GLY A 834 -0.28 7.55 -2.47
CA GLY A 834 -0.85 8.00 -1.21
C GLY A 834 -2.27 8.54 -1.25
N ARG A 835 -2.88 8.67 -2.44
CA ARG A 835 -4.26 9.16 -2.57
C ARG A 835 -5.12 8.33 -3.52
N GLY A 836 -4.72 7.06 -3.76
CA GLY A 836 -5.50 6.14 -4.58
C GLY A 836 -5.49 6.49 -6.07
N PHE A 837 -6.54 6.05 -6.77
CA PHE A 837 -6.75 6.31 -8.19
C PHE A 837 -7.62 7.53 -8.44
N PHE A 838 -7.32 8.21 -9.54
CA PHE A 838 -8.15 9.27 -10.11
C PHE A 838 -8.30 9.08 -11.62
N GLN A 839 -9.35 9.68 -12.16
CA GLN A 839 -9.56 9.78 -13.61
C GLN A 839 -9.93 11.20 -14.02
N THR A 840 -9.67 11.54 -15.28
CA THR A 840 -10.13 12.78 -15.90
C THR A 840 -10.34 12.62 -17.40
N LYS A 841 -11.08 13.54 -17.99
CA LYS A 841 -11.20 13.69 -19.44
C LYS A 841 -10.32 14.85 -19.89
N LEU A 842 -9.62 14.67 -20.99
CA LEU A 842 -8.80 15.76 -21.55
C LEU A 842 -9.64 16.73 -22.39
N HIS A 843 -10.74 16.25 -22.98
CA HIS A 843 -11.64 17.05 -23.83
C HIS A 843 -13.11 16.84 -23.44
N ASP A 844 -13.84 17.94 -23.33
CA ASP A 844 -15.28 17.93 -23.14
C ASP A 844 -16.00 17.71 -24.49
N LYS A 845 -15.98 16.51 -25.00
CA LYS A 845 -16.85 16.10 -26.09
C LYS A 845 -18.25 15.81 -25.52
N GLU A 846 -19.30 16.33 -26.19
CA GLU A 846 -20.69 16.12 -25.74
C GLU A 846 -21.05 14.62 -25.58
N GLU A 847 -20.44 13.79 -26.42
CA GLU A 847 -20.52 12.32 -26.40
C GLU A 847 -19.89 11.67 -25.17
N CYS A 848 -19.03 12.37 -24.44
CA CYS A 848 -18.36 11.93 -23.22
C CYS A 848 -19.17 12.16 -21.93
N LYS A 849 -20.37 12.69 -22.04
CA LYS A 849 -21.24 12.89 -20.88
C LYS A 849 -21.64 11.53 -20.28
N THR A 850 -21.45 11.41 -18.99
CA THR A 850 -21.69 10.25 -18.15
C THR A 850 -22.96 9.50 -18.54
N VAL A 851 -22.81 8.30 -19.03
CA VAL A 851 -23.88 7.33 -19.08
C VAL A 851 -23.55 6.26 -18.05
N THR A 852 -24.35 6.21 -17.00
CA THR A 852 -24.41 5.06 -16.10
C THR A 852 -24.64 3.80 -16.91
N ARG A 853 -23.67 2.94 -16.99
CA ARG A 853 -23.78 1.71 -17.76
C ARG A 853 -24.15 0.50 -16.95
N GLY A 854 -25.12 -0.23 -17.50
CA GLY A 854 -25.13 -1.64 -17.29
C GLY A 854 -23.93 -2.27 -18.05
N ARG A 855 -23.04 -2.97 -17.36
CA ARG A 855 -22.12 -3.91 -17.98
C ARG A 855 -22.85 -4.74 -19.04
N PRO A 856 -22.20 -5.12 -20.17
CA PRO A 856 -22.66 -6.30 -20.87
C PRO A 856 -22.85 -7.39 -19.80
N LYS A 857 -23.99 -8.02 -19.76
CA LYS A 857 -24.23 -9.12 -18.82
C LYS A 857 -23.08 -10.09 -19.00
N MET A 858 -22.06 -10.01 -18.16
CA MET A 858 -21.09 -11.07 -18.02
C MET A 858 -21.91 -12.31 -17.66
N SER A 859 -21.73 -13.39 -18.40
CA SER A 859 -22.35 -14.66 -18.07
C SER A 859 -22.19 -14.87 -16.57
N SER A 860 -23.28 -15.17 -15.92
CA SER A 860 -23.54 -15.16 -14.47
C SER A 860 -22.65 -16.09 -13.62
N SER A 861 -21.36 -16.13 -13.85
CA SER A 861 -20.41 -16.96 -13.08
C SER A 861 -19.39 -16.18 -12.24
N ILE A 862 -19.45 -14.84 -12.20
CA ILE A 862 -18.71 -14.06 -11.20
C ILE A 862 -19.67 -13.68 -10.09
N GLU A 863 -19.70 -14.48 -9.05
CA GLU A 863 -20.38 -14.10 -7.82
C GLU A 863 -19.49 -13.15 -7.03
N PRO A 864 -20.00 -11.98 -6.66
CA PRO A 864 -19.26 -11.10 -5.76
C PRO A 864 -19.10 -11.81 -4.42
N TYR A 865 -17.92 -11.81 -3.89
CA TYR A 865 -17.65 -12.17 -2.48
C TYR A 865 -18.46 -11.19 -1.62
N ILE A 866 -19.62 -11.64 -1.19
CA ILE A 866 -20.53 -10.85 -0.36
C ILE A 866 -19.90 -10.74 1.01
N ASN A 867 -19.72 -9.53 1.46
CA ASN A 867 -19.46 -9.26 2.87
C ASN A 867 -20.70 -9.68 3.67
N LEU A 868 -20.68 -10.91 4.19
CA LEU A 868 -21.82 -11.64 4.76
C LEU A 868 -22.41 -11.02 6.04
N SER A 869 -21.89 -9.89 6.52
CA SER A 869 -22.26 -9.37 7.83
C SER A 869 -23.47 -8.43 7.87
N SER A 870 -23.96 -7.94 6.72
CA SER A 870 -25.07 -6.97 6.72
C SER A 870 -26.42 -7.49 6.22
N GLN A 871 -26.49 -8.72 5.70
CA GLN A 871 -27.67 -9.24 5.03
C GLN A 871 -28.16 -10.62 5.56
N PHE A 872 -27.56 -11.13 6.63
CA PHE A 872 -27.95 -12.39 7.26
C PHE A 872 -28.13 -12.18 8.76
N ALA A 873 -29.31 -12.43 9.28
CA ALA A 873 -29.61 -12.30 10.70
C ALA A 873 -30.39 -13.49 11.24
N ILE A 874 -30.07 -13.90 12.47
CA ILE A 874 -30.81 -14.93 13.23
C ILE A 874 -31.41 -14.29 14.47
N TYR A 875 -32.71 -14.46 14.65
CA TYR A 875 -33.40 -13.93 15.84
C TYR A 875 -34.57 -14.81 16.29
N PRO A 876 -34.95 -14.84 17.59
CA PRO A 876 -34.23 -14.25 18.68
C PRO A 876 -32.87 -14.95 18.90
N ASN A 877 -31.91 -14.25 19.46
CA ASN A 877 -30.62 -14.81 19.83
C ASN A 877 -30.13 -14.13 21.13
N PRO A 878 -30.16 -14.82 22.31
CA PRO A 878 -30.46 -16.24 22.51
C PRO A 878 -31.92 -16.65 22.22
N ALA A 879 -32.11 -17.91 21.83
CA ALA A 879 -33.40 -18.53 21.49
C ALA A 879 -33.82 -19.61 22.51
N GLN A 880 -35.10 -19.92 22.60
CA GLN A 880 -35.63 -21.03 23.42
C GLN A 880 -36.22 -22.14 22.54
N ASP A 881 -37.26 -21.80 21.78
CA ASP A 881 -38.04 -22.80 21.05
C ASP A 881 -37.90 -22.69 19.54
N ILE A 882 -37.72 -21.46 19.03
CA ILE A 882 -37.66 -21.17 17.62
C ILE A 882 -36.58 -20.14 17.29
N ILE A 883 -36.07 -20.21 16.08
CA ILE A 883 -35.27 -19.12 15.44
C ILE A 883 -35.93 -18.73 14.12
N ASN A 884 -35.69 -17.47 13.74
CA ASN A 884 -35.99 -16.95 12.41
C ASN A 884 -34.66 -16.54 11.74
N ILE A 885 -34.63 -16.65 10.41
CA ILE A 885 -33.46 -16.24 9.62
C ILE A 885 -33.92 -15.25 8.57
N THR A 886 -33.35 -14.06 8.58
CA THR A 886 -33.52 -13.07 7.51
C THR A 886 -32.25 -13.03 6.65
N PHE A 887 -32.43 -13.08 5.33
CA PHE A 887 -31.34 -12.96 4.38
C PHE A 887 -31.82 -12.34 3.06
N GLU A 888 -30.87 -11.72 2.33
CA GLU A 888 -31.15 -11.23 0.99
C GLU A 888 -30.68 -12.24 -0.05
N SER A 889 -31.56 -12.66 -0.93
CA SER A 889 -31.28 -13.56 -2.03
C SER A 889 -31.17 -12.81 -3.35
N LYS A 890 -30.10 -13.10 -4.10
CA LYS A 890 -29.88 -12.58 -5.46
C LYS A 890 -30.44 -13.50 -6.56
N LEU A 891 -30.83 -14.72 -6.19
CA LEU A 891 -31.38 -15.73 -7.10
C LEU A 891 -32.64 -16.34 -6.52
N ARG A 892 -33.62 -16.60 -7.38
CA ARG A 892 -34.75 -17.46 -7.01
C ARG A 892 -34.28 -18.91 -7.02
N GLY A 893 -34.66 -19.68 -6.02
CA GLY A 893 -34.35 -21.11 -5.98
C GLY A 893 -34.38 -21.73 -4.60
N ILE A 894 -33.98 -22.98 -4.54
CA ILE A 894 -33.94 -23.73 -3.28
C ILE A 894 -32.62 -23.47 -2.56
N TYR A 895 -32.75 -23.01 -1.33
CA TYR A 895 -31.66 -22.78 -0.40
C TYR A 895 -31.66 -23.82 0.69
N ASN A 896 -30.52 -24.35 1.05
CA ASN A 896 -30.33 -25.30 2.13
C ASN A 896 -29.92 -24.57 3.41
N VAL A 897 -30.68 -24.73 4.48
CA VAL A 897 -30.32 -24.26 5.82
C VAL A 897 -29.82 -25.44 6.62
N SER A 898 -28.58 -25.39 7.06
CA SER A 898 -27.93 -26.44 7.87
C SER A 898 -27.56 -25.88 9.24
N ILE A 899 -27.88 -26.61 10.30
CA ILE A 899 -27.52 -26.27 11.68
C ILE A 899 -26.47 -27.24 12.19
N PHE A 900 -25.45 -26.72 12.83
CA PHE A 900 -24.34 -27.47 13.42
C PHE A 900 -24.18 -27.12 14.90
N ASP A 901 -23.72 -28.06 15.70
CA ASP A 901 -23.35 -27.81 17.12
C ASP A 901 -21.94 -27.13 17.20
N GLN A 902 -21.52 -26.77 18.39
CA GLN A 902 -20.24 -26.10 18.62
C GLN A 902 -19.00 -26.94 18.25
N SER A 903 -19.15 -28.26 18.06
CA SER A 903 -18.09 -29.15 17.59
C SER A 903 -18.04 -29.25 16.06
N GLY A 904 -18.96 -28.59 15.35
CA GLY A 904 -19.12 -28.65 13.90
C GLY A 904 -19.91 -29.89 13.43
N ARG A 905 -20.49 -30.66 14.34
CA ARG A 905 -21.32 -31.80 13.99
C ARG A 905 -22.66 -31.31 13.45
N PHE A 906 -23.10 -31.88 12.33
CA PHE A 906 -24.38 -31.62 11.71
C PHE A 906 -25.54 -32.04 12.64
N VAL A 907 -26.55 -31.14 12.80
CA VAL A 907 -27.71 -31.32 13.68
C VAL A 907 -29.03 -31.33 12.91
N LYS A 908 -29.26 -30.35 12.05
CA LYS A 908 -30.56 -30.22 11.36
C LYS A 908 -30.37 -29.61 9.98
N LYS A 909 -31.16 -30.03 8.99
CA LYS A 909 -31.21 -29.44 7.66
C LYS A 909 -32.64 -29.19 7.23
N MET A 910 -32.86 -28.10 6.51
CA MET A 910 -34.13 -27.79 5.86
C MET A 910 -33.87 -27.09 4.52
N ASN A 911 -34.85 -27.19 3.61
CA ASN A 911 -34.84 -26.48 2.34
C ASN A 911 -35.83 -25.31 2.40
N TYR A 912 -35.43 -24.20 1.78
CA TYR A 912 -36.27 -23.00 1.67
C TYR A 912 -36.25 -22.51 0.22
N ASN A 913 -37.46 -22.23 -0.30
CA ASN A 913 -37.60 -21.68 -1.65
C ASN A 913 -37.55 -20.16 -1.58
N ALA A 914 -36.41 -19.57 -1.90
CA ALA A 914 -36.16 -18.14 -1.80
C ALA A 914 -36.62 -17.40 -3.07
N ASN A 915 -37.18 -16.20 -2.85
CA ASN A 915 -37.44 -15.19 -3.88
C ASN A 915 -36.27 -14.22 -4.01
N LEU A 916 -36.23 -13.49 -5.13
CA LEU A 916 -35.25 -12.41 -5.29
C LEU A 916 -35.50 -11.29 -4.23
N GLY A 917 -34.48 -10.80 -3.58
CA GLY A 917 -34.54 -9.79 -2.53
C GLY A 917 -34.57 -10.38 -1.11
N VAL A 918 -35.18 -9.65 -0.16
CA VAL A 918 -35.19 -10.04 1.26
C VAL A 918 -36.13 -11.22 1.48
N ASN A 919 -35.59 -12.26 2.13
CA ASN A 919 -36.32 -13.47 2.51
C ASN A 919 -36.29 -13.65 4.03
N ASN A 920 -37.40 -14.16 4.57
CA ASN A 920 -37.52 -14.50 5.98
C ASN A 920 -37.96 -15.95 6.14
N ILE A 921 -37.12 -16.77 6.74
CA ILE A 921 -37.45 -18.11 7.16
C ILE A 921 -37.92 -18.00 8.63
N THR A 922 -39.18 -18.25 8.88
CA THR A 922 -39.78 -18.06 10.21
C THR A 922 -40.06 -19.38 10.91
N ALA A 923 -40.05 -19.35 12.25
CA ALA A 923 -40.42 -20.45 13.13
C ALA A 923 -39.64 -21.76 12.89
N ILE A 924 -38.33 -21.66 12.70
CA ILE A 924 -37.49 -22.87 12.68
C ILE A 924 -37.45 -23.44 14.09
N ASP A 925 -38.10 -24.58 14.26
CA ASP A 925 -38.20 -25.29 15.55
C ASP A 925 -36.80 -25.78 15.97
N ILE A 926 -36.38 -25.40 17.17
CA ILE A 926 -35.12 -25.79 17.85
C ILE A 926 -35.34 -26.44 19.21
N THR A 927 -36.59 -26.84 19.57
CA THR A 927 -36.94 -27.44 20.86
C THR A 927 -36.17 -28.73 21.12
N SER A 928 -35.71 -29.43 20.08
CA SER A 928 -34.90 -30.64 20.20
C SER A 928 -33.43 -30.40 20.50
N LEU A 929 -32.98 -29.13 20.55
CA LEU A 929 -31.59 -28.76 20.77
C LEU A 929 -31.35 -28.54 22.26
N SER A 930 -30.26 -29.08 22.77
CA SER A 930 -29.81 -28.80 24.13
C SER A 930 -29.28 -27.37 24.28
N SER A 931 -29.31 -26.81 25.48
CA SER A 931 -28.70 -25.51 25.76
C SER A 931 -27.24 -25.49 25.31
N GLY A 932 -26.88 -24.49 24.52
CA GLY A 932 -25.54 -24.40 23.93
C GLY A 932 -25.42 -23.46 22.75
N THR A 933 -24.26 -23.40 22.15
CA THR A 933 -24.00 -22.59 20.93
C THR A 933 -24.11 -23.45 19.68
N TYR A 934 -24.85 -22.94 18.72
CA TYR A 934 -25.08 -23.57 17.42
C TYR A 934 -24.72 -22.60 16.28
N PHE A 935 -24.45 -23.15 15.10
CA PHE A 935 -24.13 -22.41 13.89
C PHE A 935 -25.15 -22.75 12.81
N VAL A 936 -25.63 -21.74 12.12
CA VAL A 936 -26.46 -21.88 10.91
C VAL A 936 -25.59 -21.60 9.68
N ARG A 937 -25.75 -22.40 8.65
CA ARG A 937 -25.19 -22.20 7.32
C ARG A 937 -26.31 -22.26 6.28
N LEU A 938 -26.36 -21.23 5.43
CA LEU A 938 -27.29 -21.11 4.32
C LEU A 938 -26.54 -21.30 3.01
N GLU A 939 -26.99 -22.21 2.16
CA GLU A 939 -26.36 -22.58 0.90
C GLU A 939 -27.35 -22.60 -0.26
N ASN A 940 -26.88 -22.20 -1.45
CA ASN A 940 -27.60 -22.42 -2.72
C ASN A 940 -26.70 -23.27 -3.64
N GLY A 941 -27.12 -24.50 -3.89
CA GLY A 941 -26.24 -25.48 -4.52
C GLY A 941 -24.99 -25.76 -3.67
N ASN A 942 -23.81 -25.56 -4.25
CA ASN A 942 -22.52 -25.73 -3.55
C ASN A 942 -21.97 -24.43 -2.94
N GLN A 943 -22.73 -23.34 -3.03
CA GLN A 943 -22.29 -22.03 -2.59
C GLN A 943 -22.86 -21.68 -1.23
N VAL A 944 -21.99 -21.26 -0.29
CA VAL A 944 -22.40 -20.71 1.01
C VAL A 944 -22.83 -19.26 0.81
N ILE A 945 -24.08 -18.96 1.13
CA ILE A 945 -24.70 -17.65 0.99
C ILE A 945 -24.60 -16.84 2.28
N GLY A 946 -24.66 -17.51 3.42
CA GLY A 946 -24.60 -16.87 4.72
C GLY A 946 -24.48 -17.86 5.86
N GLY A 947 -24.18 -17.34 7.04
CA GLY A 947 -24.15 -18.11 8.26
C GLY A 947 -23.86 -17.23 9.47
N ASP A 948 -24.41 -17.62 10.61
CA ASP A 948 -24.13 -16.99 11.89
C ASP A 948 -24.39 -18.01 13.02
N LYS A 949 -24.04 -17.64 14.23
CA LYS A 949 -24.26 -18.42 15.43
C LYS A 949 -25.49 -17.96 16.19
N PHE A 950 -26.12 -18.89 16.87
CA PHE A 950 -27.13 -18.58 17.84
C PHE A 950 -26.95 -19.42 19.12
N ILE A 951 -27.54 -18.97 20.21
CA ILE A 951 -27.46 -19.62 21.52
C ILE A 951 -28.84 -20.15 21.86
N VAL A 952 -28.93 -21.44 22.22
CA VAL A 952 -30.10 -22.08 22.81
C VAL A 952 -30.00 -21.96 24.33
N LYS A 953 -31.04 -21.42 24.98
CA LYS A 953 -31.11 -21.28 26.45
C LYS A 953 -31.57 -22.55 27.13
#